data_86b6577420114dd6bc036a0799af6fc1
#
_entry.id   86b6577420114dd6bc036a0799af6fc1
#
_cell.length_a   1.000
_cell.length_b   1.000
_cell.length_c   1.000
_cell.angle_alpha   90.00
_cell.angle_beta   90.00
_cell.angle_gamma   90.00
#
_symmetry.space_group_name_H-M   'P 1'
#
loop_
_entity.id
_entity.type
_entity.pdbx_description
1 polymer ?
#
loop_
_entity_poly.entity_id
_entity_poly.type
_entity_poly.pdbx_seq_one_letter_code
_entity_poly.pdbx_strand_id
1 'polypeptide(L)'
;MRQLFILLFVIVFSIGHAQTPSDTTSTAPTDTTAWDNLLDGVTVTAQRQLIKQEVDRTTYDVQADNDSKTQTAMDMLRKVPMVTVDGEENILVRGNTNFKIYKNGHLDPSLTKNAKDVLKAIPASSIKRIEVITDPGAREDAEGVNAILNIVMMDNNRMEGISGSLYGSYDNLKMPSLSAYLAAQMGKAIVSVNYGCHYMSKKITTNNGYIERTFLDSGNSEVVHNRGSNPGPMHYADINASFDIDTLNLLSASLSGYYYKINVQGCADVTKLDPMGNHIYSYTESSYMPSYSHHSWNGRLDYEHRTHRKDEKITFSYMLALTRQHSDQETTYSNLVDFPYPYGGFSQKSRERFTEHTLQLDYVRPLWEGHKLEVGAKYIDRHNSSLSEQLFYESLLETTSDDFNHTMRIAALYADYMWTRGNWSARAGLRYEYSYMKGHYPNGKSPDFDKHLSDWVPQASIKYQINDQQSIRLVYTTSINRPGITYLNPAVRIYPGGEQFGNAQLGSVRTHSIGLPYMYTSSKLTIQLWPQYRFVSNALGSIIYARGDTRVQTYGNVIRQHRWQLESYIQWKPLENTTFVANLNLWHRNYKSDEIGLELRQTSMYYYLYVAQKLPWKLQVTAYTFGNIGRSSDNIYSVVEPWNRYAFTLQRSFLSDDRLTVRLTANSPFHKNQHYKTRTTQGDIVGWGDSCNSSNGRFFRITVTYRFGKLKNKVKTTDVTIENDDLEGGISRGK
;
A
#
# COMPACT_ATOMS: atom_id res chain seq x y z
N MET A 1 -17.68 26.11 2.68
CA MET A 1 -17.83 24.64 2.82
C MET A 1 -19.15 24.22 3.49
N ARG A 2 -19.60 24.80 4.60
CA ARG A 2 -20.90 24.45 5.20
C ARG A 2 -22.11 24.62 4.25
N GLN A 3 -22.12 25.65 3.41
CA GLN A 3 -23.20 25.92 2.48
C GLN A 3 -23.20 25.00 1.24
N LEU A 4 -22.04 24.50 0.81
CA LEU A 4 -21.93 23.58 -0.33
C LEU A 4 -22.40 22.16 0.03
N PHE A 5 -22.16 21.72 1.27
CA PHE A 5 -22.68 20.44 1.78
C PHE A 5 -24.20 20.44 1.94
N ILE A 6 -24.78 21.56 2.36
CA ILE A 6 -26.24 21.74 2.46
C ILE A 6 -26.88 21.74 1.08
N LEU A 7 -26.24 22.33 0.07
CA LEU A 7 -26.75 22.34 -1.31
C LEU A 7 -26.72 20.95 -1.96
N LEU A 8 -25.68 20.15 -1.71
CA LEU A 8 -25.63 18.75 -2.20
C LEU A 8 -26.67 17.86 -1.52
N PHE A 9 -26.96 18.09 -0.24
CA PHE A 9 -28.00 17.37 0.51
C PHE A 9 -29.41 17.74 0.06
N VAL A 10 -29.67 19.01 -0.28
CA VAL A 10 -30.97 19.52 -0.76
C VAL A 10 -31.25 19.03 -2.18
N ILE A 11 -30.27 18.94 -3.07
CA ILE A 11 -30.46 18.44 -4.44
C ILE A 11 -30.85 16.95 -4.47
N VAL A 12 -30.31 16.14 -3.51
CA VAL A 12 -30.68 14.72 -3.42
C VAL A 12 -32.08 14.50 -2.85
N PHE A 13 -32.56 15.41 -1.98
CA PHE A 13 -33.90 15.30 -1.39
C PHE A 13 -35.03 15.85 -2.27
N SER A 14 -34.75 16.71 -3.25
CA SER A 14 -35.76 17.37 -4.09
C SER A 14 -36.29 16.52 -5.27
N ILE A 15 -35.69 15.33 -5.53
CA ILE A 15 -36.09 14.46 -6.66
C ILE A 15 -37.01 13.30 -6.22
N GLY A 16 -37.39 13.23 -4.95
CA GLY A 16 -38.12 12.11 -4.35
C GLY A 16 -39.63 12.22 -4.22
N HIS A 17 -40.31 13.17 -4.88
CA HIS A 17 -41.79 13.26 -4.85
C HIS A 17 -42.37 12.99 -6.23
N ALA A 18 -42.68 11.75 -6.52
CA ALA A 18 -43.59 11.37 -7.60
C ALA A 18 -44.61 10.32 -7.10
N GLN A 19 -45.78 10.81 -6.86
CA GLN A 19 -47.13 10.27 -6.97
C GLN A 19 -47.36 8.75 -6.83
N THR A 20 -48.20 8.41 -5.86
CA THR A 20 -48.99 7.18 -5.75
C THR A 20 -50.19 7.23 -6.71
N PRO A 21 -50.48 6.14 -7.44
CA PRO A 21 -51.80 6.00 -8.09
C PRO A 21 -52.78 5.27 -7.15
N SER A 22 -54.00 5.77 -7.16
CA SER A 22 -55.20 5.34 -6.43
C SER A 22 -55.75 4.00 -6.92
N ASP A 23 -56.27 3.23 -5.97
CA ASP A 23 -57.09 2.03 -6.14
C ASP A 23 -58.32 2.28 -7.03
N THR A 24 -58.56 1.32 -7.93
CA THR A 24 -59.89 1.08 -8.48
C THR A 24 -60.20 -0.41 -8.41
N THR A 25 -61.15 -0.73 -7.59
CA THR A 25 -61.85 -2.02 -7.49
C THR A 25 -62.60 -2.31 -8.77
N SER A 26 -62.53 -3.54 -9.27
CA SER A 26 -63.49 -4.11 -10.19
C SER A 26 -63.65 -5.61 -9.94
N THR A 27 -64.91 -5.97 -9.84
CA THR A 27 -65.57 -7.24 -9.50
C THR A 27 -65.32 -8.34 -10.53
N ALA A 28 -65.26 -9.57 -10.02
CA ALA A 28 -65.18 -10.83 -10.76
C ALA A 28 -66.48 -11.22 -11.49
N PRO A 29 -66.39 -12.15 -12.44
CA PRO A 29 -67.30 -13.28 -12.45
C PRO A 29 -66.59 -14.62 -12.45
N THR A 30 -67.17 -15.50 -11.68
CA THR A 30 -66.95 -16.93 -11.57
C THR A 30 -67.17 -17.66 -12.90
N ASP A 31 -66.22 -18.54 -13.30
CA ASP A 31 -66.55 -19.71 -14.04
C ASP A 31 -65.63 -20.90 -13.68
N THR A 32 -66.23 -22.01 -13.41
CA THR A 32 -65.65 -23.25 -12.89
C THR A 32 -65.29 -24.16 -14.04
N THR A 33 -64.00 -24.46 -14.23
CA THR A 33 -63.56 -25.71 -14.86
C THR A 33 -62.31 -26.23 -14.17
N ALA A 34 -62.42 -27.46 -13.71
CA ALA A 34 -61.33 -28.19 -13.04
C ALA A 34 -60.17 -28.42 -14.01
N TRP A 35 -58.97 -28.01 -13.57
CA TRP A 35 -57.71 -28.42 -14.16
C TRP A 35 -56.81 -29.01 -13.10
N ASP A 36 -56.22 -30.16 -13.41
CA ASP A 36 -55.27 -30.91 -12.60
C ASP A 36 -54.16 -30.01 -12.05
N ASN A 37 -54.00 -29.98 -10.74
CA ASN A 37 -52.89 -29.39 -10.05
C ASN A 37 -51.61 -30.23 -10.24
N LEU A 38 -50.84 -29.97 -11.26
CA LEU A 38 -49.41 -30.21 -11.26
C LEU A 38 -48.81 -29.17 -10.28
N LEU A 39 -48.53 -29.62 -9.08
CA LEU A 39 -47.70 -28.88 -8.15
C LEU A 39 -46.30 -28.74 -8.76
N ASP A 40 -46.03 -27.64 -9.45
CA ASP A 40 -44.68 -27.20 -9.71
C ASP A 40 -43.98 -27.05 -8.35
N GLY A 41 -43.04 -27.94 -8.10
CA GLY A 41 -42.24 -27.89 -6.91
C GLY A 41 -41.60 -26.51 -6.78
N VAL A 42 -42.02 -25.78 -5.79
CA VAL A 42 -41.33 -24.53 -5.39
C VAL A 42 -39.93 -24.92 -4.98
N THR A 43 -39.00 -24.81 -5.89
CA THR A 43 -37.57 -24.94 -5.59
C THR A 43 -37.23 -23.69 -4.77
N VAL A 44 -37.22 -23.80 -3.45
CA VAL A 44 -36.66 -22.81 -2.54
C VAL A 44 -35.15 -22.82 -2.79
N THR A 45 -34.70 -22.06 -3.76
CA THR A 45 -33.28 -21.71 -3.91
C THR A 45 -32.94 -20.80 -2.73
N ALA A 46 -32.31 -21.37 -1.70
CA ALA A 46 -31.75 -20.59 -0.63
C ALA A 46 -30.83 -19.51 -1.27
N GLN A 47 -31.18 -18.26 -1.06
CA GLN A 47 -30.42 -17.14 -1.63
C GLN A 47 -29.01 -17.19 -1.06
N ARG A 48 -28.01 -17.45 -1.91
CA ARG A 48 -26.61 -17.55 -1.51
C ARG A 48 -26.21 -16.25 -0.79
N GLN A 49 -25.62 -16.40 0.37
CA GLN A 49 -25.18 -15.27 1.18
C GLN A 49 -24.04 -14.54 0.44
N LEU A 50 -24.26 -13.26 0.11
CA LEU A 50 -23.34 -12.45 -0.67
C LEU A 50 -22.01 -12.19 0.07
N ILE A 51 -22.06 -12.06 1.41
CA ILE A 51 -20.90 -11.77 2.24
C ILE A 51 -20.84 -12.79 3.37
N LYS A 52 -19.68 -13.43 3.52
CA LYS A 52 -19.40 -14.38 4.60
C LYS A 52 -18.19 -13.89 5.39
N GLN A 53 -18.26 -13.96 6.70
CA GLN A 53 -17.14 -13.65 7.57
C GLN A 53 -16.54 -14.91 8.16
N GLU A 54 -15.24 -15.10 7.97
CA GLU A 54 -14.44 -16.18 8.53
C GLU A 54 -13.53 -15.65 9.66
N VAL A 55 -12.78 -16.55 10.32
CA VAL A 55 -11.96 -16.15 11.47
C VAL A 55 -10.83 -15.18 11.11
N ASP A 56 -10.31 -15.29 9.89
CA ASP A 56 -9.18 -14.51 9.40
C ASP A 56 -9.54 -13.55 8.26
N ARG A 57 -10.72 -13.73 7.62
CA ARG A 57 -11.10 -13.02 6.40
C ARG A 57 -12.59 -12.71 6.30
N THR A 58 -12.89 -11.76 5.43
CA THR A 58 -14.23 -11.49 4.93
C THR A 58 -14.29 -11.88 3.48
N THR A 59 -15.23 -12.73 3.11
CA THR A 59 -15.42 -13.26 1.76
C THR A 59 -16.63 -12.62 1.10
N TYR A 60 -16.46 -12.09 -0.10
CA TYR A 60 -17.52 -11.60 -0.98
C TYR A 60 -17.73 -12.60 -2.12
N ASP A 61 -18.91 -13.22 -2.18
CA ASP A 61 -19.26 -14.17 -3.25
C ASP A 61 -19.66 -13.39 -4.52
N VAL A 62 -18.73 -13.29 -5.46
CA VAL A 62 -18.94 -12.55 -6.72
C VAL A 62 -20.01 -13.22 -7.58
N GLN A 63 -20.15 -14.55 -7.52
CA GLN A 63 -21.14 -15.29 -8.31
C GLN A 63 -22.58 -15.12 -7.80
N ALA A 64 -22.72 -14.76 -6.53
CA ALA A 64 -24.03 -14.40 -5.95
C ALA A 64 -24.47 -12.97 -6.31
N ASP A 65 -23.57 -12.15 -6.85
CA ASP A 65 -23.88 -10.79 -7.32
C ASP A 65 -24.28 -10.81 -8.80
N ASN A 66 -25.49 -10.36 -9.12
CA ASN A 66 -26.01 -10.28 -10.49
C ASN A 66 -25.14 -9.44 -11.43
N ASP A 67 -24.47 -8.41 -10.91
CA ASP A 67 -23.59 -7.55 -11.69
C ASP A 67 -22.29 -8.26 -12.14
N SER A 68 -21.95 -9.41 -11.55
CA SER A 68 -20.77 -10.20 -11.93
C SER A 68 -20.75 -10.62 -13.39
N LYS A 69 -21.95 -10.73 -14.01
CA LYS A 69 -22.09 -11.13 -15.41
C LYS A 69 -21.60 -10.07 -16.41
N THR A 70 -21.59 -8.81 -16.02
CA THR A 70 -21.35 -7.67 -16.93
C THR A 70 -20.20 -6.75 -16.47
N GLN A 71 -19.73 -6.88 -15.24
CA GLN A 71 -18.72 -6.01 -14.66
C GLN A 71 -17.32 -6.63 -14.64
N THR A 72 -16.33 -5.86 -14.23
CA THR A 72 -14.94 -6.28 -14.08
C THR A 72 -14.61 -6.57 -12.62
N ALA A 73 -13.45 -7.19 -12.36
CA ALA A 73 -12.93 -7.37 -11.01
C ALA A 73 -12.84 -6.04 -10.25
N MET A 74 -12.38 -4.97 -10.91
CA MET A 74 -12.31 -3.63 -10.33
C MET A 74 -13.68 -3.11 -9.90
N ASP A 75 -14.71 -3.37 -10.69
CA ASP A 75 -16.06 -2.94 -10.35
C ASP A 75 -16.64 -3.73 -9.17
N MET A 76 -16.31 -5.02 -9.10
CA MET A 76 -16.68 -5.86 -7.94
C MET A 76 -16.01 -5.38 -6.67
N LEU A 77 -14.73 -4.98 -6.72
CA LEU A 77 -14.01 -4.47 -5.56
C LEU A 77 -14.70 -3.30 -4.89
N ARG A 78 -15.39 -2.44 -5.65
CA ARG A 78 -16.18 -1.33 -5.09
C ARG A 78 -17.33 -1.79 -4.20
N LYS A 79 -17.74 -3.05 -4.33
CA LYS A 79 -18.81 -3.66 -3.56
C LYS A 79 -18.30 -4.51 -2.40
N VAL A 80 -17.01 -4.83 -2.39
CA VAL A 80 -16.38 -5.63 -1.34
C VAL A 80 -16.29 -4.83 -0.05
N PRO A 81 -16.75 -5.35 1.09
CA PRO A 81 -16.55 -4.70 2.38
C PRO A 81 -15.07 -4.43 2.65
N MET A 82 -14.76 -3.32 3.29
CA MET A 82 -13.41 -2.88 3.65
C MET A 82 -12.50 -2.51 2.46
N VAL A 83 -12.95 -2.65 1.24
CA VAL A 83 -12.24 -2.23 0.04
C VAL A 83 -12.86 -0.96 -0.50
N THR A 84 -12.03 0.04 -0.71
CA THR A 84 -12.43 1.31 -1.33
C THR A 84 -11.66 1.46 -2.64
N VAL A 85 -12.36 1.79 -3.70
CA VAL A 85 -11.77 2.19 -4.97
C VAL A 85 -12.08 3.65 -5.17
N ASP A 86 -11.07 4.49 -5.08
CA ASP A 86 -11.24 5.95 -5.20
C ASP A 86 -11.54 6.39 -6.64
N GLY A 87 -11.74 7.68 -6.85
CA GLY A 87 -12.06 8.23 -8.18
C GLY A 87 -10.90 8.11 -9.19
N GLU A 88 -9.67 7.92 -8.72
CA GLU A 88 -8.50 7.62 -9.53
C GLU A 88 -8.29 6.11 -9.71
N GLU A 89 -9.20 5.31 -9.15
CA GLU A 89 -9.17 3.84 -9.13
C GLU A 89 -8.02 3.25 -8.32
N ASN A 90 -7.48 4.01 -7.37
CA ASN A 90 -6.58 3.44 -6.39
C ASN A 90 -7.40 2.60 -5.40
N ILE A 91 -6.85 1.44 -5.05
CA ILE A 91 -7.48 0.52 -4.12
C ILE A 91 -6.93 0.80 -2.73
N LEU A 92 -7.83 0.91 -1.77
CA LEU A 92 -7.49 0.99 -0.35
C LEU A 92 -8.20 -0.17 0.36
N VAL A 93 -7.49 -0.87 1.20
CA VAL A 93 -8.05 -1.89 2.08
C VAL A 93 -8.03 -1.33 3.50
N ARG A 94 -9.22 -1.19 4.11
CA ARG A 94 -9.36 -0.55 5.43
C ARG A 94 -8.79 0.88 5.49
N GLY A 95 -8.92 1.61 4.38
CA GLY A 95 -8.39 2.97 4.28
C GLY A 95 -6.85 3.04 4.18
N ASN A 96 -6.17 1.92 3.95
CA ASN A 96 -4.71 1.85 3.87
C ASN A 96 -4.25 1.31 2.51
N THR A 97 -3.17 1.87 1.99
CA THR A 97 -2.50 1.43 0.75
C THR A 97 -1.50 0.29 0.99
N ASN A 98 -1.13 0.01 2.25
CA ASN A 98 -0.22 -1.09 2.60
C ASN A 98 -0.99 -2.41 2.72
N PHE A 99 -1.24 -3.06 1.59
CA PHE A 99 -1.85 -4.38 1.48
C PHE A 99 -1.27 -5.11 0.27
N LYS A 100 -1.39 -6.44 0.27
CA LYS A 100 -1.00 -7.30 -0.84
C LYS A 100 -2.22 -7.76 -1.62
N ILE A 101 -2.07 -7.98 -2.94
CA ILE A 101 -3.13 -8.58 -3.75
C ILE A 101 -2.70 -9.98 -4.17
N TYR A 102 -3.50 -10.94 -3.76
CA TYR A 102 -3.35 -12.34 -4.11
C TYR A 102 -4.36 -12.74 -5.18
N LYS A 103 -3.98 -13.66 -6.01
CA LYS A 103 -4.87 -14.36 -6.95
C LYS A 103 -4.84 -15.83 -6.64
N ASN A 104 -5.98 -16.40 -6.23
CA ASN A 104 -6.12 -17.77 -5.76
C ASN A 104 -5.21 -18.15 -4.57
N GLY A 105 -4.99 -17.23 -3.65
CA GLY A 105 -4.11 -17.43 -2.49
C GLY A 105 -2.64 -17.17 -2.76
N HIS A 106 -2.29 -16.63 -3.94
CA HIS A 106 -0.92 -16.28 -4.31
C HIS A 106 -0.76 -14.80 -4.49
N LEU A 107 0.39 -14.28 -4.07
CA LEU A 107 0.79 -12.96 -4.50
C LEU A 107 0.86 -12.94 -6.03
N ASP A 108 0.15 -12.02 -6.62
CA ASP A 108 0.29 -11.70 -8.04
C ASP A 108 1.08 -10.40 -8.18
N PRO A 109 2.34 -10.46 -8.65
CA PRO A 109 3.17 -9.25 -8.78
C PRO A 109 2.55 -8.21 -9.71
N SER A 110 1.82 -8.64 -10.75
CA SER A 110 1.13 -7.73 -11.66
C SER A 110 -0.02 -7.00 -10.97
N LEU A 111 -0.75 -7.70 -10.10
CA LEU A 111 -1.79 -7.11 -9.26
C LEU A 111 -1.23 -6.23 -8.15
N THR A 112 -0.05 -6.54 -7.61
CA THR A 112 0.55 -5.74 -6.54
C THR A 112 1.08 -4.40 -7.06
N LYS A 113 1.72 -4.39 -8.24
CA LYS A 113 2.31 -3.18 -8.82
C LYS A 113 1.34 -2.38 -9.68
N ASN A 114 0.37 -3.05 -10.31
CA ASN A 114 -0.55 -2.46 -11.28
C ASN A 114 -1.99 -2.99 -11.15
N ALA A 115 -2.46 -3.13 -9.93
CA ALA A 115 -3.80 -3.63 -9.61
C ALA A 115 -4.90 -3.01 -10.48
N LYS A 116 -4.82 -1.72 -10.68
CA LYS A 116 -5.78 -0.90 -11.40
C LYS A 116 -6.07 -1.41 -12.81
N ASP A 117 -5.04 -1.66 -13.60
CA ASP A 117 -5.23 -2.03 -15.00
C ASP A 117 -5.51 -3.52 -15.17
N VAL A 118 -4.85 -4.35 -14.37
CA VAL A 118 -5.06 -5.80 -14.38
C VAL A 118 -6.48 -6.16 -13.96
N LEU A 119 -6.99 -5.55 -12.89
CA LEU A 119 -8.34 -5.83 -12.38
C LEU A 119 -9.46 -5.36 -13.31
N LYS A 120 -9.21 -4.34 -14.12
CA LYS A 120 -10.14 -3.92 -15.17
C LYS A 120 -10.20 -4.91 -16.33
N ALA A 121 -9.11 -5.62 -16.59
CA ALA A 121 -9.06 -6.62 -17.64
C ALA A 121 -9.70 -7.94 -17.23
N ILE A 122 -9.82 -8.23 -15.93
CA ILE A 122 -10.41 -9.46 -15.41
C ILE A 122 -11.94 -9.32 -15.37
N PRO A 123 -12.70 -10.12 -16.16
CA PRO A 123 -14.16 -10.16 -16.06
C PRO A 123 -14.62 -10.67 -14.69
N ALA A 124 -15.58 -10.03 -14.07
CA ALA A 124 -16.11 -10.48 -12.78
C ALA A 124 -16.74 -11.88 -12.83
N SER A 125 -17.26 -12.28 -13.98
CA SER A 125 -17.77 -13.64 -14.22
C SER A 125 -16.72 -14.74 -14.07
N SER A 126 -15.43 -14.41 -14.17
CA SER A 126 -14.32 -15.34 -13.95
C SER A 126 -13.90 -15.44 -12.47
N ILE A 127 -14.46 -14.59 -11.60
CA ILE A 127 -14.13 -14.57 -10.17
C ILE A 127 -15.19 -15.35 -9.40
N LYS A 128 -14.78 -16.27 -8.55
CA LYS A 128 -15.66 -16.99 -7.62
C LYS A 128 -16.02 -16.12 -6.43
N ARG A 129 -14.99 -15.58 -5.79
CA ARG A 129 -15.12 -14.72 -4.61
C ARG A 129 -13.90 -13.82 -4.46
N ILE A 130 -14.06 -12.76 -3.69
CA ILE A 130 -12.99 -11.88 -3.26
C ILE A 130 -12.89 -11.97 -1.74
N GLU A 131 -11.70 -12.23 -1.22
CA GLU A 131 -11.43 -12.38 0.20
C GLU A 131 -10.58 -11.20 0.68
N VAL A 132 -11.02 -10.55 1.75
CA VAL A 132 -10.22 -9.55 2.47
C VAL A 132 -9.70 -10.22 3.73
N ILE A 133 -8.43 -10.63 3.69
CA ILE A 133 -7.76 -11.32 4.80
C ILE A 133 -7.18 -10.24 5.71
N THR A 134 -7.73 -10.11 6.89
CA THR A 134 -7.35 -9.10 7.87
C THR A 134 -6.47 -9.64 8.98
N ASP A 135 -6.27 -10.95 8.99
CA ASP A 135 -5.39 -11.69 9.90
C ASP A 135 -4.61 -12.73 9.06
N PRO A 136 -3.50 -12.31 8.41
CA PRO A 136 -2.81 -13.15 7.43
C PRO A 136 -2.17 -14.42 7.98
N GLY A 137 -1.91 -14.49 9.29
CA GLY A 137 -1.37 -15.68 9.95
C GLY A 137 0.14 -15.80 9.98
N ALA A 138 0.64 -16.86 10.64
CA ALA A 138 2.07 -17.09 10.91
C ALA A 138 2.87 -17.42 9.63
N ARG A 139 2.21 -17.80 8.55
CA ARG A 139 2.82 -18.06 7.23
C ARG A 139 3.40 -16.80 6.60
N GLU A 140 2.72 -15.67 6.78
CA GLU A 140 3.17 -14.38 6.26
C GLU A 140 4.40 -13.88 7.04
N ASP A 141 5.20 -13.02 6.41
CA ASP A 141 6.41 -12.50 7.05
C ASP A 141 6.07 -11.70 8.30
N ALA A 142 6.94 -11.81 9.30
CA ALA A 142 6.78 -11.11 10.57
C ALA A 142 6.84 -9.57 10.41
N GLU A 143 7.41 -9.07 9.34
CA GLU A 143 7.46 -7.65 8.95
C GLU A 143 6.14 -7.12 8.31
N GLY A 144 5.11 -7.76 8.50
CA GLY A 144 3.67 -7.58 8.38
C GLY A 144 3.07 -6.60 7.38
N VAL A 145 2.14 -7.14 6.58
CA VAL A 145 1.12 -6.37 5.85
C VAL A 145 -0.13 -6.14 6.71
N ASN A 146 -0.81 -5.02 6.47
CA ASN A 146 -2.05 -4.70 7.20
C ASN A 146 -3.25 -5.55 6.75
N ALA A 147 -3.25 -6.06 5.52
CA ALA A 147 -4.29 -6.92 4.96
C ALA A 147 -3.83 -7.57 3.64
N ILE A 148 -4.51 -8.64 3.26
CA ILE A 148 -4.36 -9.27 1.93
C ILE A 148 -5.72 -9.24 1.24
N LEU A 149 -5.74 -8.80 -0.01
CA LEU A 149 -6.88 -8.88 -0.90
C LEU A 149 -6.70 -10.08 -1.82
N ASN A 150 -7.40 -11.18 -1.58
CA ASN A 150 -7.28 -12.39 -2.38
C ASN A 150 -8.44 -12.53 -3.36
N ILE A 151 -8.13 -12.55 -4.65
CA ILE A 151 -9.10 -12.73 -5.72
C ILE A 151 -9.11 -14.20 -6.11
N VAL A 152 -10.15 -14.91 -5.69
CA VAL A 152 -10.32 -16.34 -5.98
C VAL A 152 -11.10 -16.51 -7.26
N MET A 153 -10.45 -17.08 -8.23
CA MET A 153 -11.06 -17.33 -9.56
C MET A 153 -11.99 -18.55 -9.54
N MET A 154 -12.86 -18.69 -10.54
CA MET A 154 -13.82 -19.80 -10.67
C MET A 154 -13.13 -21.15 -10.94
N ASP A 155 -13.58 -22.33 -10.38
CA ASP A 155 -13.03 -23.69 -10.56
C ASP A 155 -13.72 -24.43 -11.70
N ASN A 156 -13.47 -24.22 -13.01
CA ASN A 156 -13.98 -25.06 -14.08
C ASN A 156 -12.99 -25.41 -15.18
N ASN A 157 -13.08 -26.62 -15.62
CA ASN A 157 -12.20 -27.23 -16.59
C ASN A 157 -12.33 -26.59 -17.98
N ARG A 158 -11.19 -26.38 -18.59
CA ARG A 158 -10.94 -26.10 -20.02
C ARG A 158 -11.49 -24.78 -20.53
N MET A 159 -10.58 -23.91 -20.76
CA MET A 159 -10.80 -22.73 -21.54
C MET A 159 -9.82 -22.68 -22.68
N GLU A 160 -10.28 -22.01 -23.68
CA GLU A 160 -9.46 -21.49 -24.76
C GLU A 160 -9.87 -20.03 -24.95
N GLY A 161 -8.92 -19.18 -25.15
CA GLY A 161 -9.23 -17.80 -25.46
C GLY A 161 -8.12 -16.82 -25.14
N ILE A 162 -8.32 -15.64 -25.66
CA ILE A 162 -7.47 -14.49 -25.44
C ILE A 162 -8.33 -13.36 -24.91
N SER A 163 -7.87 -12.69 -23.87
CA SER A 163 -8.45 -11.44 -23.39
C SER A 163 -7.38 -10.41 -23.13
N GLY A 164 -7.74 -9.15 -23.27
CA GLY A 164 -6.79 -8.09 -23.01
C GLY A 164 -7.44 -6.74 -22.81
N SER A 165 -6.63 -5.78 -22.37
CA SER A 165 -7.02 -4.38 -22.27
C SER A 165 -5.88 -3.46 -22.69
N LEU A 166 -6.25 -2.33 -23.29
CA LEU A 166 -5.40 -1.20 -23.56
C LEU A 166 -5.90 -0.02 -22.74
N TYR A 167 -5.00 0.63 -22.04
CA TYR A 167 -5.26 1.81 -21.23
C TYR A 167 -4.40 2.97 -21.69
N GLY A 168 -4.98 4.15 -21.82
CA GLY A 168 -4.28 5.39 -22.09
C GLY A 168 -4.82 6.52 -21.23
N SER A 169 -3.94 7.35 -20.68
CA SER A 169 -4.35 8.57 -19.99
C SER A 169 -3.41 9.74 -20.23
N TYR A 170 -3.97 10.93 -20.15
CA TYR A 170 -3.22 12.19 -20.28
C TYR A 170 -3.84 13.27 -19.40
N ASP A 171 -3.03 14.09 -18.77
CA ASP A 171 -3.49 15.21 -17.95
C ASP A 171 -2.85 16.54 -18.36
N ASN A 172 -3.42 17.65 -17.86
CA ASN A 172 -2.92 19.00 -18.13
C ASN A 172 -1.58 19.31 -17.47
N LEU A 173 -1.07 18.43 -16.60
CA LEU A 173 0.29 18.47 -16.06
C LEU A 173 1.29 17.75 -16.99
N LYS A 174 0.84 17.30 -18.18
CA LYS A 174 1.63 16.62 -19.22
C LYS A 174 2.19 15.27 -18.78
N MET A 175 1.38 14.46 -18.09
CA MET A 175 1.73 13.08 -17.72
C MET A 175 0.99 12.09 -18.63
N PRO A 176 1.59 11.61 -19.73
CA PRO A 176 1.08 10.48 -20.49
C PRO A 176 1.30 9.16 -19.72
N SER A 177 0.32 8.27 -19.79
CA SER A 177 0.43 6.90 -19.30
C SER A 177 -0.21 5.95 -20.30
N LEU A 178 0.47 4.83 -20.58
CA LEU A 178 -0.01 3.77 -21.45
C LEU A 178 0.18 2.42 -20.75
N SER A 179 -0.77 1.51 -20.87
CA SER A 179 -0.57 0.12 -20.48
C SER A 179 -1.33 -0.85 -21.35
N ALA A 180 -0.82 -2.08 -21.42
CA ALA A 180 -1.41 -3.19 -22.14
C ALA A 180 -1.37 -4.45 -21.29
N TYR A 181 -2.47 -5.14 -21.21
CA TYR A 181 -2.59 -6.46 -20.59
C TYR A 181 -3.11 -7.46 -21.61
N LEU A 182 -2.50 -8.65 -21.64
CA LEU A 182 -2.90 -9.77 -22.47
C LEU A 182 -2.87 -11.05 -21.62
N ALA A 183 -3.91 -11.84 -21.67
CA ALA A 183 -3.94 -13.17 -21.11
C ALA A 183 -4.39 -14.16 -22.20
N ALA A 184 -3.65 -15.24 -22.32
CA ALA A 184 -3.94 -16.34 -23.24
C ALA A 184 -3.98 -17.65 -22.48
N GLN A 185 -4.98 -18.46 -22.75
CA GLN A 185 -5.09 -19.82 -22.23
C GLN A 185 -5.10 -20.82 -23.36
N MET A 186 -4.25 -21.82 -23.27
CA MET A 186 -4.07 -22.90 -24.23
C MET A 186 -4.08 -24.23 -23.46
N GLY A 187 -5.24 -24.89 -23.43
CA GLY A 187 -5.39 -26.17 -22.71
C GLY A 187 -5.02 -26.05 -21.22
N LYS A 188 -3.95 -26.74 -20.81
CA LYS A 188 -3.44 -26.78 -19.42
C LYS A 188 -2.56 -25.58 -19.05
N ALA A 189 -2.18 -24.74 -20.02
CA ALA A 189 -1.28 -23.63 -19.82
C ALA A 189 -2.02 -22.30 -19.87
N ILE A 190 -1.61 -21.37 -19.00
CA ILE A 190 -2.01 -19.98 -19.06
C ILE A 190 -0.78 -19.11 -19.00
N VAL A 191 -0.78 -18.10 -19.83
CA VAL A 191 0.24 -17.06 -19.83
C VAL A 191 -0.46 -15.71 -19.82
N SER A 192 -0.03 -14.82 -18.93
CA SER A 192 -0.44 -13.43 -18.96
C SER A 192 0.78 -12.52 -19.02
N VAL A 193 0.66 -11.45 -19.77
CA VAL A 193 1.67 -10.42 -19.94
C VAL A 193 1.03 -9.06 -19.63
N ASN A 194 1.69 -8.28 -18.83
CA ASN A 194 1.32 -6.92 -18.54
C ASN A 194 2.53 -5.99 -18.77
N TYR A 195 2.32 -4.91 -19.48
CA TYR A 195 3.33 -3.87 -19.68
C TYR A 195 2.68 -2.51 -19.52
N GLY A 196 3.37 -1.61 -18.81
CA GLY A 196 2.94 -0.24 -18.68
C GLY A 196 4.10 0.72 -18.63
N CYS A 197 3.86 1.92 -19.12
CA CYS A 197 4.80 3.01 -19.04
C CYS A 197 4.07 4.32 -18.75
N HIS A 198 4.73 5.20 -18.02
CA HIS A 198 4.31 6.58 -17.87
C HIS A 198 5.52 7.51 -17.81
N TYR A 199 5.31 8.73 -18.19
CA TYR A 199 6.34 9.76 -18.14
C TYR A 199 5.93 10.83 -17.13
N MET A 200 6.68 10.94 -16.05
CA MET A 200 6.52 12.03 -15.08
C MET A 200 7.11 13.31 -15.67
N SER A 201 6.26 14.27 -16.00
CA SER A 201 6.71 15.55 -16.54
C SER A 201 7.30 16.44 -15.42
N LYS A 202 8.09 17.44 -15.82
CA LYS A 202 8.56 18.47 -14.88
C LYS A 202 7.40 19.17 -14.17
N LYS A 203 6.27 19.38 -14.84
CA LYS A 203 5.10 20.04 -14.26
C LYS A 203 4.49 19.26 -13.10
N ILE A 204 4.29 17.94 -13.24
CA ILE A 204 3.67 17.12 -12.20
C ILE A 204 4.61 16.86 -11.02
N THR A 205 5.91 16.85 -11.28
CA THR A 205 6.95 16.59 -10.27
C THR A 205 7.47 17.86 -9.60
N THR A 206 7.03 19.05 -10.02
CA THR A 206 7.46 20.30 -9.37
C THR A 206 6.98 20.34 -7.92
N ASN A 207 7.93 20.56 -7.03
CA ASN A 207 7.71 20.84 -5.61
C ASN A 207 8.34 22.17 -5.22
N ASN A 208 7.73 22.84 -4.22
CA ASN A 208 8.26 24.04 -3.57
C ASN A 208 8.11 23.85 -2.07
N GLY A 209 9.08 24.31 -1.31
CA GLY A 209 9.06 24.21 0.13
C GLY A 209 9.64 25.46 0.79
N TYR A 210 9.17 25.71 1.98
CA TYR A 210 9.70 26.67 2.92
C TYR A 210 9.95 25.94 4.23
N ILE A 211 11.11 26.14 4.84
CA ILE A 211 11.49 25.57 6.14
C ILE A 211 12.13 26.68 6.97
N GLU A 212 11.72 26.79 8.19
CA GLU A 212 12.35 27.65 9.20
C GLU A 212 12.70 26.80 10.42
N ARG A 213 13.94 26.90 10.90
CA ARG A 213 14.48 26.18 12.06
C ARG A 213 15.16 27.15 13.01
N THR A 214 15.00 26.91 14.28
CA THR A 214 15.72 27.60 15.34
C THR A 214 16.54 26.62 16.16
N PHE A 215 17.81 26.88 16.34
CA PHE A 215 18.73 26.11 17.17
C PHE A 215 18.65 26.71 18.59
N LEU A 216 18.11 25.93 19.53
CA LEU A 216 17.79 26.45 20.87
C LEU A 216 19.04 26.84 21.68
N ASP A 217 20.17 26.18 21.47
CA ASP A 217 21.43 26.44 22.17
C ASP A 217 22.02 27.78 21.79
N SER A 218 22.07 28.12 20.50
CA SER A 218 22.62 29.40 20.00
C SER A 218 21.56 30.48 19.84
N GLY A 219 20.30 30.12 19.77
CA GLY A 219 19.20 31.00 19.40
C GLY A 219 19.18 31.38 17.90
N ASN A 220 20.14 30.90 17.12
CA ASN A 220 20.23 31.16 15.68
C ASN A 220 19.06 30.52 14.93
N SER A 221 18.63 31.15 13.84
CA SER A 221 17.61 30.60 12.95
C SER A 221 18.14 30.37 11.54
N GLU A 222 17.56 29.40 10.87
CA GLU A 222 17.87 29.07 9.48
C GLU A 222 16.57 29.05 8.67
N VAL A 223 16.55 29.79 7.57
CA VAL A 223 15.44 29.85 6.63
C VAL A 223 15.87 29.23 5.30
N VAL A 224 15.08 28.28 4.81
CA VAL A 224 15.34 27.55 3.56
C VAL A 224 14.14 27.65 2.64
N HIS A 225 14.34 28.20 1.44
CA HIS A 225 13.39 28.15 0.34
C HIS A 225 13.86 27.12 -0.68
N ASN A 226 13.16 25.99 -0.78
CA ASN A 226 13.54 24.95 -1.71
C ASN A 226 12.53 24.82 -2.87
N ARG A 227 13.04 24.42 -4.02
CA ARG A 227 12.27 24.09 -5.22
C ARG A 227 12.95 22.95 -5.95
N GLY A 228 12.16 22.03 -6.50
CA GLY A 228 12.70 20.87 -7.18
C GLY A 228 11.75 20.23 -8.18
N SER A 229 12.29 19.30 -8.95
CA SER A 229 11.52 18.45 -9.86
C SER A 229 12.31 17.19 -10.19
N ASN A 230 11.59 16.10 -10.51
CA ASN A 230 12.18 14.80 -10.83
C ASN A 230 11.47 14.14 -12.03
N PRO A 231 11.52 14.76 -13.23
CA PRO A 231 10.90 14.19 -14.42
C PRO A 231 11.64 12.95 -14.92
N GLY A 232 10.91 12.04 -15.56
CA GLY A 232 11.49 10.88 -16.21
C GLY A 232 10.50 9.78 -16.55
N PRO A 233 10.90 8.81 -17.37
CA PRO A 233 10.11 7.65 -17.70
C PRO A 233 10.13 6.61 -16.58
N MET A 234 9.01 5.89 -16.45
CA MET A 234 8.85 4.71 -15.60
C MET A 234 8.23 3.60 -16.45
N HIS A 235 8.78 2.38 -16.32
CA HIS A 235 8.33 1.19 -17.02
C HIS A 235 8.14 0.06 -16.03
N TYR A 236 7.15 -0.76 -16.26
CA TYR A 236 6.97 -2.02 -15.57
C TYR A 236 6.50 -3.09 -16.55
N ALA A 237 6.89 -4.33 -16.30
CA ALA A 237 6.48 -5.48 -17.07
C ALA A 237 6.31 -6.69 -16.14
N ASP A 238 5.29 -7.48 -16.38
CA ASP A 238 5.04 -8.72 -15.66
C ASP A 238 4.65 -9.83 -16.64
N ILE A 239 5.23 -11.00 -16.44
CA ILE A 239 4.88 -12.23 -17.17
C ILE A 239 4.54 -13.28 -16.10
N ASN A 240 3.36 -13.86 -16.20
CA ASN A 240 2.94 -14.95 -15.33
C ASN A 240 2.55 -16.14 -16.19
N ALA A 241 3.01 -17.32 -15.80
CA ALA A 241 2.67 -18.57 -16.44
C ALA A 241 2.23 -19.59 -15.38
N SER A 242 1.24 -20.41 -15.72
CA SER A 242 0.76 -21.51 -14.88
C SER A 242 0.48 -22.71 -15.76
N PHE A 243 0.90 -23.89 -15.31
CA PHE A 243 0.77 -25.14 -16.07
C PHE A 243 0.27 -26.28 -15.17
N ASP A 244 -0.94 -26.78 -15.45
CA ASP A 244 -1.49 -27.98 -14.82
C ASP A 244 -0.77 -29.22 -15.40
N ILE A 245 0.24 -29.77 -14.69
CA ILE A 245 0.92 -30.99 -15.09
C ILE A 245 -0.11 -32.14 -15.14
N ASP A 246 -0.84 -32.28 -14.03
CA ASP A 246 -1.99 -33.17 -13.88
C ASP A 246 -2.99 -32.61 -12.85
N THR A 247 -3.93 -33.43 -12.37
CA THR A 247 -4.99 -33.03 -11.43
C THR A 247 -4.45 -32.69 -10.02
N LEU A 248 -3.27 -33.19 -9.66
CA LEU A 248 -2.66 -33.04 -8.35
C LEU A 248 -1.45 -32.13 -8.37
N ASN A 249 -0.84 -31.92 -9.54
CA ASN A 249 0.43 -31.22 -9.67
C ASN A 249 0.29 -29.96 -10.52
N LEU A 250 0.71 -28.83 -9.96
CA LEU A 250 0.64 -27.52 -10.59
C LEU A 250 2.02 -26.84 -10.50
N LEU A 251 2.46 -26.30 -11.61
CA LEU A 251 3.67 -25.47 -11.71
C LEU A 251 3.27 -24.04 -12.08
N SER A 252 3.79 -23.05 -11.37
CA SER A 252 3.60 -21.64 -11.68
C SER A 252 4.93 -20.92 -11.71
N ALA A 253 5.08 -19.98 -12.62
CA ALA A 253 6.25 -19.11 -12.74
C ALA A 253 5.82 -17.67 -12.95
N SER A 254 6.55 -16.74 -12.38
CA SER A 254 6.35 -15.32 -12.64
C SER A 254 7.69 -14.60 -12.80
N LEU A 255 7.70 -13.60 -13.67
CA LEU A 255 8.82 -12.66 -13.84
C LEU A 255 8.25 -11.25 -13.88
N SER A 256 8.69 -10.39 -12.97
CA SER A 256 8.32 -8.99 -12.96
C SER A 256 9.54 -8.09 -13.04
N GLY A 257 9.42 -6.98 -13.76
CA GLY A 257 10.46 -5.98 -13.93
C GLY A 257 9.92 -4.57 -13.72
N TYR A 258 10.72 -3.76 -13.04
CA TYR A 258 10.45 -2.35 -12.83
C TYR A 258 11.70 -1.53 -13.15
N TYR A 259 11.53 -0.53 -13.97
CA TYR A 259 12.60 0.37 -14.39
C TYR A 259 12.13 1.82 -14.34
N TYR A 260 12.92 2.69 -13.75
CA TYR A 260 12.77 4.12 -13.96
C TYR A 260 14.14 4.80 -14.09
N LYS A 261 14.14 5.92 -14.83
CA LYS A 261 15.27 6.83 -14.95
C LYS A 261 14.73 8.25 -14.84
N ILE A 262 15.12 8.95 -13.80
CA ILE A 262 14.66 10.32 -13.54
C ILE A 262 15.83 11.29 -13.50
N ASN A 263 15.53 12.52 -13.85
CA ASN A 263 16.44 13.66 -13.76
C ASN A 263 16.00 14.50 -12.57
N VAL A 264 16.78 14.47 -11.49
CA VAL A 264 16.45 15.22 -10.27
C VAL A 264 17.15 16.58 -10.33
N GLN A 265 16.38 17.64 -10.13
CA GLN A 265 16.87 19.02 -10.04
C GLN A 265 16.32 19.64 -8.77
N GLY A 266 17.21 20.15 -7.94
CA GLY A 266 16.89 20.87 -6.71
C GLY A 266 17.64 22.21 -6.64
N CYS A 267 17.01 23.17 -6.00
CA CYS A 267 17.62 24.45 -5.65
C CYS A 267 17.09 24.84 -4.27
N ALA A 268 17.98 25.27 -3.38
CA ALA A 268 17.64 25.76 -2.06
C ALA A 268 18.38 27.07 -1.76
N ASP A 269 17.62 28.11 -1.47
CA ASP A 269 18.17 29.38 -0.95
C ASP A 269 18.16 29.27 0.58
N VAL A 270 19.35 29.33 1.20
CA VAL A 270 19.57 29.16 2.63
C VAL A 270 20.07 30.47 3.22
N THR A 271 19.44 30.91 4.32
CA THR A 271 19.86 32.10 5.08
C THR A 271 19.93 31.76 6.57
N LYS A 272 21.03 32.06 7.21
CA LYS A 272 21.24 31.91 8.65
C LYS A 272 21.19 33.30 9.31
N LEU A 273 20.44 33.40 10.40
CA LEU A 273 20.23 34.64 11.16
C LEU A 273 20.62 34.42 12.62
N ASP A 274 21.12 35.48 13.26
CA ASP A 274 21.35 35.51 14.71
C ASP A 274 20.03 35.66 15.50
N PRO A 275 20.03 35.58 16.83
CA PRO A 275 18.83 35.77 17.65
C PRO A 275 18.17 37.17 17.53
N MET A 276 18.90 38.17 17.05
CA MET A 276 18.39 39.54 16.82
C MET A 276 17.86 39.71 15.37
N GLY A 277 17.98 38.68 14.55
CA GLY A 277 17.57 38.68 13.12
C GLY A 277 18.63 39.27 12.18
N ASN A 278 19.87 39.51 12.65
CA ASN A 278 20.94 39.92 11.76
C ASN A 278 21.45 38.74 10.94
N HIS A 279 21.89 39.07 9.72
CA HIS A 279 22.44 38.12 8.79
C HIS A 279 23.78 37.54 9.29
N ILE A 280 23.92 36.20 9.30
CA ILE A 280 25.17 35.50 9.60
C ILE A 280 25.82 35.06 8.30
N TYR A 281 25.10 34.25 7.50
CA TYR A 281 25.54 33.81 6.17
C TYR A 281 24.34 33.47 5.27
N SER A 282 24.57 33.45 3.96
CA SER A 282 23.61 32.91 3.01
C SER A 282 24.29 32.30 1.79
N TYR A 283 23.58 31.38 1.15
CA TYR A 283 24.01 30.76 -0.09
C TYR A 283 22.81 30.14 -0.82
N THR A 284 23.04 29.90 -2.12
CA THR A 284 22.13 29.09 -2.95
C THR A 284 22.78 27.74 -3.22
N GLU A 285 22.16 26.66 -2.78
CA GLU A 285 22.53 25.29 -3.13
C GLU A 285 21.80 24.87 -4.41
N SER A 286 22.52 24.35 -5.38
CA SER A 286 21.97 23.74 -6.59
C SER A 286 22.40 22.31 -6.65
N SER A 287 21.42 21.39 -6.60
CA SER A 287 21.64 19.95 -6.71
C SER A 287 21.10 19.44 -8.03
N TYR A 288 21.94 18.75 -8.78
CA TYR A 288 21.63 18.18 -10.08
C TYR A 288 22.03 16.72 -10.15
N MET A 289 21.06 15.85 -10.43
CA MET A 289 21.27 14.42 -10.62
C MET A 289 20.69 14.03 -11.97
N PRO A 290 21.54 14.02 -13.03
CA PRO A 290 21.10 13.81 -14.42
C PRO A 290 20.55 12.42 -14.69
N SER A 291 20.95 11.45 -13.88
CA SER A 291 20.62 10.05 -14.11
C SER A 291 20.50 9.30 -12.79
N TYR A 292 19.33 9.42 -12.14
CA TYR A 292 18.97 8.49 -11.09
C TYR A 292 18.21 7.33 -11.73
N SER A 293 18.81 6.14 -11.72
CA SER A 293 18.21 4.97 -12.36
C SER A 293 18.04 3.82 -11.37
N HIS A 294 16.94 3.13 -11.50
CA HIS A 294 16.59 1.96 -10.70
C HIS A 294 16.08 0.85 -11.61
N HIS A 295 16.65 -0.34 -11.45
CA HIS A 295 16.28 -1.56 -12.15
C HIS A 295 15.97 -2.63 -11.11
N SER A 296 14.77 -3.18 -11.13
CA SER A 296 14.38 -4.29 -10.25
C SER A 296 13.79 -5.42 -11.08
N TRP A 297 14.22 -6.64 -10.83
CA TRP A 297 13.71 -7.87 -11.43
C TRP A 297 13.41 -8.88 -10.34
N ASN A 298 12.24 -9.50 -10.39
CA ASN A 298 11.83 -10.56 -9.47
C ASN A 298 11.35 -11.76 -10.30
N GLY A 299 12.01 -12.90 -10.11
CA GLY A 299 11.61 -14.18 -10.67
C GLY A 299 11.12 -15.11 -9.58
N ARG A 300 10.04 -15.86 -9.82
CA ARG A 300 9.50 -16.82 -8.88
C ARG A 300 9.08 -18.10 -9.58
N LEU A 301 9.25 -19.23 -8.89
CA LEU A 301 8.82 -20.56 -9.30
C LEU A 301 8.13 -21.22 -8.12
N ASP A 302 6.91 -21.72 -8.33
CA ASP A 302 6.11 -22.43 -7.33
C ASP A 302 5.70 -23.78 -7.87
N TYR A 303 5.86 -24.82 -7.06
CA TYR A 303 5.34 -26.16 -7.31
C TYR A 303 4.39 -26.58 -6.19
N GLU A 304 3.14 -26.89 -6.54
CA GLU A 304 2.13 -27.35 -5.59
C GLU A 304 1.75 -28.80 -5.90
N HIS A 305 1.86 -29.65 -4.91
CA HIS A 305 1.35 -31.01 -4.91
C HIS A 305 0.14 -31.12 -3.99
N ARG A 306 -1.02 -31.49 -4.55
CA ARG A 306 -2.25 -31.80 -3.82
C ARG A 306 -2.34 -33.29 -3.61
N THR A 307 -2.69 -33.71 -2.42
CA THR A 307 -2.93 -35.12 -2.14
C THR A 307 -4.36 -35.51 -2.53
N HIS A 308 -4.68 -36.78 -2.47
CA HIS A 308 -6.06 -37.26 -2.67
C HIS A 308 -7.01 -36.83 -1.53
N ARG A 309 -6.49 -36.38 -0.40
CA ARG A 309 -7.28 -35.82 0.70
C ARG A 309 -7.67 -34.38 0.37
N LYS A 310 -8.96 -34.09 0.53
CA LYS A 310 -9.48 -32.73 0.26
C LYS A 310 -8.72 -31.68 1.08
N ASP A 311 -8.31 -30.59 0.41
CA ASP A 311 -7.63 -29.42 0.99
C ASP A 311 -6.26 -29.72 1.66
N GLU A 312 -5.68 -30.93 1.44
CA GLU A 312 -4.32 -31.26 1.85
C GLU A 312 -3.33 -31.01 0.70
N LYS A 313 -2.26 -30.27 0.99
CA LYS A 313 -1.27 -29.88 -0.03
C LYS A 313 0.09 -29.55 0.56
N ILE A 314 1.11 -29.75 -0.27
CA ILE A 314 2.50 -29.30 -0.05
C ILE A 314 2.83 -28.30 -1.15
N THR A 315 3.47 -27.20 -0.80
CA THR A 315 3.94 -26.25 -1.78
C THR A 315 5.40 -25.92 -1.53
N PHE A 316 6.20 -25.98 -2.57
CA PHE A 316 7.57 -25.51 -2.60
C PHE A 316 7.65 -24.26 -3.47
N SER A 317 8.32 -23.23 -2.97
CA SER A 317 8.47 -21.95 -3.64
C SER A 317 9.92 -21.48 -3.62
N TYR A 318 10.37 -20.91 -4.73
CA TYR A 318 11.65 -20.24 -4.87
C TYR A 318 11.46 -18.87 -5.48
N MET A 319 12.15 -17.86 -4.92
CA MET A 319 12.16 -16.49 -5.45
C MET A 319 13.58 -15.97 -5.57
N LEU A 320 13.87 -15.27 -6.65
CA LEU A 320 15.07 -14.48 -6.90
C LEU A 320 14.69 -13.03 -7.12
N ALA A 321 15.23 -12.12 -6.29
CA ALA A 321 15.08 -10.68 -6.49
C ALA A 321 16.43 -10.03 -6.76
N LEU A 322 16.48 -9.20 -7.78
CA LEU A 322 17.67 -8.47 -8.21
C LEU A 322 17.32 -6.99 -8.33
N THR A 323 18.04 -6.12 -7.60
CA THR A 323 17.87 -4.68 -7.74
C THR A 323 19.23 -4.02 -7.99
N ARG A 324 19.26 -3.04 -8.88
CA ARG A 324 20.42 -2.19 -9.14
C ARG A 324 19.95 -0.75 -9.14
N GLN A 325 20.66 0.08 -8.39
CA GLN A 325 20.42 1.51 -8.32
C GLN A 325 21.72 2.25 -8.63
N HIS A 326 21.60 3.31 -9.38
CA HIS A 326 22.74 4.16 -9.74
C HIS A 326 22.31 5.63 -9.66
N SER A 327 23.14 6.45 -9.02
CA SER A 327 22.97 7.89 -8.97
C SER A 327 24.30 8.61 -9.07
N ASP A 328 24.32 9.64 -9.90
CA ASP A 328 25.40 10.63 -9.98
C ASP A 328 24.78 11.98 -9.65
N GLN A 329 25.18 12.55 -8.52
CA GLN A 329 24.71 13.84 -8.04
C GLN A 329 25.84 14.85 -8.06
N GLU A 330 25.54 16.04 -8.50
CA GLU A 330 26.40 17.21 -8.41
C GLU A 330 25.70 18.29 -7.58
N THR A 331 26.39 18.83 -6.61
CA THR A 331 25.91 19.91 -5.75
C THR A 331 26.90 21.06 -5.81
N THR A 332 26.42 22.23 -6.14
CA THR A 332 27.23 23.45 -6.23
C THR A 332 26.59 24.57 -5.40
N TYR A 333 27.43 25.48 -4.91
CA TYR A 333 27.00 26.63 -4.15
C TYR A 333 27.26 27.92 -4.91
N SER A 334 26.34 28.87 -4.83
CA SER A 334 26.41 30.16 -5.47
C SER A 334 25.78 31.25 -4.58
N ASN A 335 25.89 32.52 -4.97
CA ASN A 335 25.36 33.65 -4.18
C ASN A 335 25.88 33.63 -2.74
N LEU A 336 27.17 33.35 -2.57
CA LEU A 336 27.83 33.17 -1.29
C LEU A 336 27.99 34.48 -0.57
N VAL A 337 27.51 34.58 0.69
CA VAL A 337 27.77 35.67 1.61
C VAL A 337 28.17 35.04 2.93
N ASP A 338 29.41 35.33 3.38
CA ASP A 338 30.02 34.79 4.61
C ASP A 338 29.88 33.26 4.73
N PHE A 339 30.07 32.56 3.60
CA PHE A 339 29.86 31.12 3.49
C PHE A 339 30.82 30.33 4.40
N PRO A 340 30.29 29.52 5.35
CA PRO A 340 31.10 28.98 6.44
C PRO A 340 31.79 27.65 6.12
N TYR A 341 31.52 27.05 4.96
CA TYR A 341 32.02 25.70 4.64
C TYR A 341 33.29 25.75 3.80
N PRO A 342 34.26 24.84 4.03
CA PRO A 342 35.58 24.86 3.37
C PRO A 342 35.55 24.15 1.99
N TYR A 343 34.45 24.26 1.22
CA TYR A 343 34.30 23.67 -0.11
C TYR A 343 33.28 24.41 -0.96
N GLY A 344 33.53 24.47 -2.29
CA GLY A 344 32.63 25.15 -3.25
C GLY A 344 31.51 24.26 -3.79
N GLY A 345 31.54 22.96 -3.48
CA GLY A 345 30.56 21.99 -3.95
C GLY A 345 31.06 20.56 -3.77
N PHE A 346 30.26 19.60 -4.22
CA PHE A 346 30.68 18.20 -4.23
C PHE A 346 29.96 17.41 -5.33
N SER A 347 30.61 16.34 -5.83
CA SER A 347 29.95 15.29 -6.57
C SER A 347 29.81 14.05 -5.68
N GLN A 348 28.68 13.36 -5.81
CA GLN A 348 28.42 12.10 -5.14
C GLN A 348 27.99 11.06 -6.16
N LYS A 349 28.71 9.95 -6.25
CA LYS A 349 28.37 8.80 -7.07
C LYS A 349 27.99 7.64 -6.18
N SER A 350 26.82 7.04 -6.39
CA SER A 350 26.35 5.89 -5.64
C SER A 350 25.95 4.77 -6.57
N ARG A 351 26.39 3.55 -6.25
CA ARG A 351 26.07 2.31 -6.95
C ARG A 351 25.66 1.28 -5.93
N GLU A 352 24.43 0.83 -6.03
CA GLU A 352 23.86 -0.17 -5.11
C GLU A 352 23.44 -1.40 -5.90
N ARG A 353 23.73 -2.57 -5.34
CA ARG A 353 23.29 -3.87 -5.85
C ARG A 353 22.66 -4.64 -4.71
N PHE A 354 21.53 -5.24 -4.99
CA PHE A 354 20.79 -6.07 -4.07
C PHE A 354 20.46 -7.39 -4.75
N THR A 355 20.76 -8.50 -4.08
CA THR A 355 20.41 -9.85 -4.54
C THR A 355 19.80 -10.60 -3.38
N GLU A 356 18.65 -11.22 -3.60
CA GLU A 356 17.98 -12.02 -2.61
C GLU A 356 17.48 -13.34 -3.19
N HIS A 357 17.78 -14.42 -2.48
CA HIS A 357 17.24 -15.76 -2.71
C HIS A 357 16.32 -16.13 -1.56
N THR A 358 15.12 -16.59 -1.88
CA THR A 358 14.17 -17.07 -0.88
C THR A 358 13.66 -18.44 -1.24
N LEU A 359 13.68 -19.34 -0.28
CA LEU A 359 13.12 -20.69 -0.33
C LEU A 359 12.02 -20.81 0.71
N GLN A 360 10.88 -21.40 0.34
CA GLN A 360 9.77 -21.63 1.26
C GLN A 360 9.13 -22.99 0.99
N LEU A 361 8.79 -23.69 2.08
CA LEU A 361 8.08 -24.95 2.06
C LEU A 361 6.89 -24.86 3.00
N ASP A 362 5.69 -25.13 2.49
CA ASP A 362 4.45 -25.11 3.24
C ASP A 362 3.73 -26.44 3.14
N TYR A 363 3.15 -26.87 4.25
CA TYR A 363 2.29 -28.03 4.34
C TYR A 363 0.97 -27.64 5.03
N VAL A 364 -0.13 -27.87 4.34
CA VAL A 364 -1.48 -27.64 4.82
C VAL A 364 -2.17 -28.97 4.99
N ARG A 365 -2.70 -29.25 6.18
CA ARG A 365 -3.37 -30.50 6.51
C ARG A 365 -4.68 -30.27 7.26
N PRO A 366 -5.82 -30.63 6.68
CA PRO A 366 -7.05 -30.84 7.42
C PRO A 366 -6.88 -32.07 8.33
N LEU A 367 -7.03 -31.89 9.65
CA LEU A 367 -6.88 -32.98 10.63
C LEU A 367 -8.17 -33.79 10.74
N TRP A 368 -9.25 -33.16 11.16
CA TRP A 368 -10.62 -33.66 11.21
C TRP A 368 -11.59 -32.50 10.97
N GLU A 369 -12.89 -32.75 11.01
CA GLU A 369 -13.90 -31.74 10.72
C GLU A 369 -13.73 -30.48 11.58
N GLY A 370 -13.65 -29.34 10.91
CA GLY A 370 -13.44 -28.05 11.55
C GLY A 370 -12.02 -27.77 12.05
N HIS A 371 -11.05 -28.69 11.85
CA HIS A 371 -9.68 -28.53 12.32
C HIS A 371 -8.66 -28.56 11.17
N LYS A 372 -7.81 -27.55 11.09
CA LYS A 372 -6.76 -27.42 10.07
C LYS A 372 -5.44 -27.01 10.72
N LEU A 373 -4.36 -27.67 10.29
CA LEU A 373 -2.98 -27.33 10.65
C LEU A 373 -2.25 -26.85 9.39
N GLU A 374 -1.53 -25.76 9.52
CA GLU A 374 -0.58 -25.25 8.53
C GLU A 374 0.80 -25.16 9.19
N VAL A 375 1.82 -25.74 8.59
CA VAL A 375 3.21 -25.64 9.07
C VAL A 375 4.12 -25.32 7.89
N GLY A 376 5.21 -24.63 8.16
CA GLY A 376 6.15 -24.33 7.09
C GLY A 376 7.49 -23.81 7.60
N ALA A 377 8.40 -23.70 6.63
CA ALA A 377 9.74 -23.17 6.81
C ALA A 377 10.09 -22.19 5.68
N LYS A 378 10.82 -21.14 6.01
CA LYS A 378 11.30 -20.15 5.04
C LYS A 378 12.77 -19.84 5.30
N TYR A 379 13.55 -19.71 4.24
CA TYR A 379 14.93 -19.28 4.30
C TYR A 379 15.17 -18.15 3.29
N ILE A 380 15.81 -17.09 3.77
CA ILE A 380 16.15 -15.91 2.98
C ILE A 380 17.66 -15.72 3.06
N ASP A 381 18.33 -15.55 1.92
CA ASP A 381 19.74 -15.17 1.82
C ASP A 381 19.84 -13.89 0.97
N ARG A 382 20.28 -12.81 1.61
CA ARG A 382 20.29 -11.47 1.06
C ARG A 382 21.67 -10.88 1.07
N HIS A 383 22.11 -10.37 -0.10
CA HIS A 383 23.38 -9.71 -0.28
C HIS A 383 23.17 -8.32 -0.86
N ASN A 384 23.67 -7.32 -0.17
CA ASN A 384 23.67 -5.93 -0.59
C ASN A 384 25.10 -5.44 -0.73
N SER A 385 25.42 -4.72 -1.78
CA SER A 385 26.65 -3.95 -1.90
C SER A 385 26.33 -2.50 -2.26
N SER A 386 26.99 -1.57 -1.59
CA SER A 386 26.85 -0.14 -1.80
C SER A 386 28.23 0.48 -1.89
N LEU A 387 28.53 1.10 -3.01
CA LEU A 387 29.70 1.94 -3.19
C LEU A 387 29.23 3.38 -3.34
N SER A 388 29.65 4.27 -2.44
CA SER A 388 29.38 5.70 -2.46
C SER A 388 30.70 6.47 -2.42
N GLU A 389 30.92 7.29 -3.42
CA GLU A 389 32.11 8.15 -3.54
C GLU A 389 31.65 9.61 -3.51
N GLN A 390 32.26 10.43 -2.65
CA GLN A 390 31.99 11.85 -2.56
C GLN A 390 33.31 12.62 -2.76
N LEU A 391 33.35 13.45 -3.78
CA LEU A 391 34.48 14.33 -4.12
C LEU A 391 34.08 15.78 -3.88
N PHE A 392 34.80 16.47 -3.00
CA PHE A 392 34.59 17.89 -2.72
C PHE A 392 35.38 18.75 -3.70
N TYR A 393 34.75 19.85 -4.13
CA TYR A 393 35.36 20.88 -5.01
C TYR A 393 35.90 22.03 -4.19
N GLU A 394 37.02 22.63 -4.65
CA GLU A 394 37.63 23.80 -4.00
C GLU A 394 37.82 23.61 -2.51
N SER A 395 38.37 22.43 -2.10
CA SER A 395 38.36 21.98 -0.74
C SER A 395 39.69 21.34 -0.34
N LEU A 396 40.03 21.46 0.94
CA LEU A 396 41.08 20.70 1.59
C LEU A 396 40.55 19.34 2.13
N LEU A 397 39.23 19.06 1.99
CA LEU A 397 38.65 17.80 2.42
C LEU A 397 39.01 16.69 1.43
N GLU A 398 39.41 15.56 1.98
CA GLU A 398 39.71 14.37 1.18
C GLU A 398 38.43 13.78 0.55
N THR A 399 38.60 13.16 -0.60
CA THR A 399 37.55 12.32 -1.19
C THR A 399 37.16 11.20 -0.23
N THR A 400 35.88 11.11 0.06
CA THR A 400 35.37 10.01 0.86
C THR A 400 34.89 8.90 -0.07
N SER A 401 35.20 7.65 0.30
CA SER A 401 34.70 6.46 -0.38
C SER A 401 34.17 5.51 0.70
N ASP A 402 32.91 5.17 0.60
CA ASP A 402 32.26 4.20 1.46
C ASP A 402 31.91 2.97 0.61
N ASP A 403 32.69 1.88 0.82
CA ASP A 403 32.43 0.56 0.22
C ASP A 403 31.86 -0.34 1.31
N PHE A 404 30.62 -0.73 1.17
CA PHE A 404 29.90 -1.46 2.17
C PHE A 404 29.19 -2.69 1.58
N ASN A 405 29.51 -3.84 2.15
CA ASN A 405 28.87 -5.12 1.83
C ASN A 405 28.05 -5.61 3.02
N HIS A 406 26.80 -5.93 2.81
CA HIS A 406 25.89 -6.41 3.84
C HIS A 406 25.30 -7.76 3.43
N THR A 407 25.40 -8.72 4.33
CA THR A 407 24.76 -10.03 4.21
C THR A 407 23.72 -10.18 5.31
N MET A 408 22.51 -10.64 4.94
CA MET A 408 21.46 -10.95 5.89
C MET A 408 20.83 -12.30 5.56
N ARG A 409 20.83 -13.21 6.53
CA ARG A 409 20.24 -14.55 6.43
C ARG A 409 19.14 -14.68 7.46
N ILE A 410 17.97 -15.14 7.04
CA ILE A 410 16.84 -15.34 7.93
C ILE A 410 16.34 -16.77 7.75
N ALA A 411 16.26 -17.51 8.86
CA ALA A 411 15.61 -18.80 8.92
C ALA A 411 14.35 -18.67 9.77
N ALA A 412 13.21 -19.08 9.23
CA ALA A 412 11.92 -19.01 9.89
C ALA A 412 11.21 -20.36 9.90
N LEU A 413 10.62 -20.69 11.05
CA LEU A 413 9.70 -21.81 11.21
C LEU A 413 8.37 -21.29 11.73
N TYR A 414 7.27 -21.83 11.25
CA TYR A 414 5.95 -21.40 11.68
C TYR A 414 4.92 -22.52 11.68
N ALA A 415 3.94 -22.37 12.55
CA ALA A 415 2.76 -23.22 12.64
C ALA A 415 1.52 -22.39 12.91
N ASP A 416 0.43 -22.73 12.29
CA ASP A 416 -0.90 -22.14 12.44
C ASP A 416 -1.92 -23.25 12.64
N TYR A 417 -2.72 -23.13 13.69
CA TYR A 417 -3.81 -24.06 13.97
C TYR A 417 -5.15 -23.31 13.92
N MET A 418 -6.08 -23.83 13.15
CA MET A 418 -7.42 -23.28 12.99
C MET A 418 -8.47 -24.29 13.48
N TRP A 419 -9.45 -23.77 14.19
CA TRP A 419 -10.59 -24.52 14.69
C TRP A 419 -11.88 -23.78 14.38
N THR A 420 -12.91 -24.55 13.94
CA THR A 420 -14.26 -24.03 13.67
C THR A 420 -15.30 -25.03 14.16
N ARG A 421 -16.23 -24.60 15.00
CA ARG A 421 -17.36 -25.41 15.48
C ARG A 421 -18.57 -24.52 15.75
N GLY A 422 -19.67 -24.78 15.01
CA GLY A 422 -20.88 -23.94 15.12
C GLY A 422 -20.57 -22.48 14.85
N ASN A 423 -20.96 -21.61 15.76
CA ASN A 423 -20.76 -20.17 15.64
C ASN A 423 -19.37 -19.70 16.09
N TRP A 424 -18.51 -20.58 16.58
CA TRP A 424 -17.18 -20.25 17.05
C TRP A 424 -16.12 -20.63 16.03
N SER A 425 -15.13 -19.78 15.86
CA SER A 425 -13.90 -20.08 15.12
C SER A 425 -12.71 -19.49 15.87
N ALA A 426 -11.62 -20.22 15.93
CA ALA A 426 -10.39 -19.76 16.57
C ALA A 426 -9.18 -20.07 15.69
N ARG A 427 -8.15 -19.26 15.82
CA ARG A 427 -6.85 -19.43 15.20
C ARG A 427 -5.77 -19.12 16.20
N ALA A 428 -4.70 -19.93 16.23
CA ALA A 428 -3.49 -19.68 16.98
C ALA A 428 -2.29 -19.98 16.10
N GLY A 429 -1.41 -19.02 15.96
CA GLY A 429 -0.20 -19.10 15.14
C GLY A 429 1.02 -18.69 15.92
N LEU A 430 2.14 -19.33 15.63
CA LEU A 430 3.45 -19.00 16.17
C LEU A 430 4.49 -19.07 15.06
N ARG A 431 5.29 -18.02 14.94
CA ARG A 431 6.45 -17.96 14.06
C ARG A 431 7.69 -17.64 14.86
N TYR A 432 8.76 -18.38 14.60
CA TYR A 432 10.08 -18.09 15.11
C TYR A 432 10.99 -17.71 13.95
N GLU A 433 11.73 -16.62 14.09
CA GLU A 433 12.71 -16.17 13.12
C GLU A 433 14.08 -15.98 13.78
N TYR A 434 15.10 -16.60 13.19
CA TYR A 434 16.47 -16.35 13.50
C TYR A 434 17.12 -15.59 12.35
N SER A 435 17.74 -14.44 12.64
CA SER A 435 18.38 -13.59 11.64
C SER A 435 19.84 -13.38 11.99
N TYR A 436 20.69 -13.59 11.00
CA TYR A 436 22.11 -13.25 11.03
C TYR A 436 22.36 -12.09 10.06
N MET A 437 23.00 -11.03 10.54
CA MET A 437 23.37 -9.86 9.75
C MET A 437 24.87 -9.62 9.89
N LYS A 438 25.56 -9.35 8.78
CA LYS A 438 26.98 -9.00 8.74
C LYS A 438 27.19 -7.78 7.84
N GLY A 439 27.82 -6.74 8.36
CA GLY A 439 28.33 -5.61 7.61
C GLY A 439 29.86 -5.71 7.48
N HIS A 440 30.37 -5.52 6.28
CA HIS A 440 31.79 -5.56 5.97
C HIS A 440 32.21 -4.35 5.15
N TYR A 441 33.29 -3.68 5.56
CA TYR A 441 33.85 -2.51 4.91
C TYR A 441 35.20 -2.87 4.27
N PRO A 442 35.26 -3.24 3.00
CA PRO A 442 36.49 -3.64 2.31
C PRO A 442 37.62 -2.61 2.39
N ASN A 443 37.26 -1.32 2.46
CA ASN A 443 38.23 -0.22 2.56
C ASN A 443 38.71 0.08 3.99
N GLY A 444 38.19 -0.63 5.02
CA GLY A 444 38.59 -0.50 6.43
C GLY A 444 38.26 0.85 7.08
N LYS A 445 37.47 1.72 6.42
CA LYS A 445 37.15 3.06 6.95
C LYS A 445 36.14 3.03 8.11
N SER A 446 35.34 1.98 8.19
CA SER A 446 34.42 1.74 9.30
C SER A 446 34.60 0.33 9.84
N PRO A 447 34.29 0.06 11.11
CA PRO A 447 34.44 -1.27 11.67
C PRO A 447 33.37 -2.22 11.12
N ASP A 448 33.81 -3.46 10.82
CA ASP A 448 32.88 -4.53 10.51
C ASP A 448 31.99 -4.84 11.73
N PHE A 449 30.78 -5.29 11.47
CA PHE A 449 29.88 -5.76 12.52
C PHE A 449 29.17 -7.04 12.11
N ASP A 450 28.82 -7.84 13.12
CA ASP A 450 27.90 -8.96 12.96
C ASP A 450 26.85 -8.94 14.06
N LYS A 451 25.67 -9.47 13.76
CA LYS A 451 24.53 -9.45 14.66
C LYS A 451 23.62 -10.65 14.47
N HIS A 452 23.16 -11.17 15.60
CA HIS A 452 22.19 -12.25 15.67
C HIS A 452 20.91 -11.74 16.34
N LEU A 453 19.76 -11.99 15.72
CA LEU A 453 18.46 -11.65 16.28
C LEU A 453 17.58 -12.91 16.35
N SER A 454 16.82 -13.04 17.42
CA SER A 454 15.87 -14.13 17.64
C SER A 454 14.51 -13.53 17.98
N ASP A 455 13.53 -13.76 17.13
CA ASP A 455 12.23 -13.15 17.24
C ASP A 455 11.11 -14.19 17.27
N TRP A 456 10.28 -14.14 18.33
CA TRP A 456 9.04 -14.88 18.44
C TRP A 456 7.86 -13.99 18.07
N VAL A 457 7.00 -14.47 17.17
CA VAL A 457 5.88 -13.72 16.61
C VAL A 457 4.59 -14.50 16.81
N PRO A 458 4.01 -14.46 18.02
CA PRO A 458 2.72 -15.08 18.32
C PRO A 458 1.57 -14.26 17.74
N GLN A 459 0.50 -14.97 17.35
CA GLN A 459 -0.76 -14.40 16.97
C GLN A 459 -1.92 -15.31 17.36
N ALA A 460 -3.07 -14.73 17.68
CA ALA A 460 -4.26 -15.47 18.03
C ALA A 460 -5.52 -14.68 17.69
N SER A 461 -6.55 -15.36 17.25
CA SER A 461 -7.86 -14.76 17.09
C SER A 461 -8.97 -15.74 17.45
N ILE A 462 -10.06 -15.19 17.98
CA ILE A 462 -11.29 -15.92 18.26
C ILE A 462 -12.46 -15.10 17.75
N LYS A 463 -13.36 -15.74 17.00
CA LYS A 463 -14.55 -15.14 16.40
C LYS A 463 -15.79 -15.83 16.90
N TYR A 464 -16.82 -15.04 17.19
CA TYR A 464 -18.17 -15.49 17.45
C TYR A 464 -19.14 -14.90 16.41
N GLN A 465 -19.85 -15.77 15.68
CA GLN A 465 -20.90 -15.40 14.75
C GLN A 465 -22.20 -15.26 15.54
N ILE A 466 -22.67 -14.03 15.74
CA ILE A 466 -23.87 -13.73 16.54
C ILE A 466 -25.11 -14.21 15.77
N ASN A 467 -25.17 -13.87 14.47
CA ASN A 467 -26.17 -14.32 13.52
C ASN A 467 -25.60 -14.14 12.09
N ASP A 468 -26.38 -14.39 11.04
CA ASP A 468 -25.92 -14.32 9.63
C ASP A 468 -25.39 -12.96 9.23
N GLN A 469 -25.80 -11.90 9.91
CA GLN A 469 -25.42 -10.51 9.61
C GLN A 469 -24.36 -9.94 10.54
N GLN A 470 -24.14 -10.52 11.71
CA GLN A 470 -23.34 -9.93 12.77
C GLN A 470 -22.28 -10.88 13.29
N SER A 471 -21.08 -10.37 13.47
CA SER A 471 -20.02 -11.10 14.15
C SER A 471 -19.12 -10.17 14.96
N ILE A 472 -18.51 -10.73 15.98
CA ILE A 472 -17.49 -10.10 16.80
C ILE A 472 -16.25 -10.98 16.84
N ARG A 473 -15.07 -10.36 16.91
CA ARG A 473 -13.80 -11.08 16.93
C ARG A 473 -12.87 -10.43 17.95
N LEU A 474 -12.07 -11.19 18.65
CA LEU A 474 -10.92 -10.73 19.41
C LEU A 474 -9.66 -11.15 18.65
N VAL A 475 -8.74 -10.21 18.42
CA VAL A 475 -7.53 -10.45 17.65
C VAL A 475 -6.32 -9.94 18.43
N TYR A 476 -5.29 -10.76 18.54
CA TYR A 476 -3.98 -10.38 19.00
C TYR A 476 -2.95 -10.71 17.92
N THR A 477 -2.16 -9.71 17.52
CA THR A 477 -1.08 -9.89 16.55
C THR A 477 0.21 -9.26 17.05
N THR A 478 1.31 -9.89 16.70
CA THR A 478 2.66 -9.34 16.86
C THR A 478 3.28 -9.17 15.49
N SER A 479 3.99 -8.07 15.27
CA SER A 479 4.84 -7.88 14.10
C SER A 479 6.19 -7.36 14.53
N ILE A 480 7.21 -7.62 13.72
CA ILE A 480 8.56 -7.11 13.92
C ILE A 480 8.96 -6.19 12.76
N ASN A 481 9.87 -5.28 13.03
CA ASN A 481 10.52 -4.47 12.00
C ASN A 481 12.02 -4.46 12.31
N ARG A 482 12.83 -4.91 11.36
CA ARG A 482 14.28 -4.92 11.48
C ARG A 482 14.85 -3.62 10.95
N PRO A 483 15.92 -3.08 11.59
CA PRO A 483 16.57 -1.91 11.06
C PRO A 483 17.19 -2.23 9.70
N GLY A 484 16.88 -1.42 8.69
CA GLY A 484 17.48 -1.53 7.37
C GLY A 484 18.95 -1.05 7.36
N ILE A 485 19.64 -1.33 6.27
CA ILE A 485 21.07 -1.07 6.07
C ILE A 485 21.45 0.40 6.35
N THR A 486 20.63 1.36 5.93
CA THR A 486 20.86 2.80 6.15
C THR A 486 20.91 3.18 7.62
N TYR A 487 20.13 2.50 8.47
CA TYR A 487 20.12 2.73 9.91
C TYR A 487 21.29 2.06 10.63
N LEU A 488 21.82 0.99 10.04
CA LEU A 488 22.92 0.19 10.62
C LEU A 488 24.30 0.71 10.21
N ASN A 489 24.42 1.35 9.01
CA ASN A 489 25.70 1.79 8.45
C ASN A 489 26.31 2.93 9.28
N PRO A 490 27.41 2.72 10.04
CA PRO A 490 28.05 3.75 10.88
C PRO A 490 28.87 4.79 10.10
N ALA A 491 29.00 4.65 8.78
CA ALA A 491 29.73 5.63 7.98
C ALA A 491 29.10 7.03 8.08
N VAL A 492 29.96 8.03 8.37
CA VAL A 492 29.53 9.42 8.56
C VAL A 492 29.34 10.09 7.19
N ARG A 493 28.14 10.62 6.97
CA ARG A 493 27.82 11.46 5.82
C ARG A 493 27.81 12.92 6.25
N ILE A 494 28.60 13.75 5.59
CA ILE A 494 28.73 15.17 5.87
C ILE A 494 27.98 15.97 4.80
N TYR A 495 27.20 16.93 5.22
CA TYR A 495 26.50 17.89 4.37
C TYR A 495 26.50 19.27 5.04
N PRO A 496 26.23 20.39 4.33
CA PRO A 496 26.21 21.69 4.95
C PRO A 496 25.30 21.77 6.18
N GLY A 497 25.87 22.15 7.32
CA GLY A 497 25.15 22.27 8.59
C GLY A 497 24.75 20.94 9.23
N GLY A 498 25.25 19.78 8.76
CA GLY A 498 24.85 18.50 9.32
C GLY A 498 25.77 17.32 9.10
N GLU A 499 25.63 16.35 10.00
CA GLU A 499 26.26 15.05 9.95
C GLU A 499 25.19 13.97 10.19
N GLN A 500 25.31 12.84 9.51
CA GLN A 500 24.42 11.68 9.68
C GLN A 500 25.21 10.38 9.67
N PHE A 501 24.90 9.48 10.60
CA PHE A 501 25.47 8.12 10.62
C PHE A 501 24.48 7.12 11.24
N GLY A 502 24.61 5.86 10.86
CA GLY A 502 23.81 4.76 11.39
C GLY A 502 24.34 4.24 12.72
N ASN A 503 23.62 3.25 13.27
CA ASN A 503 23.97 2.59 14.52
C ASN A 503 23.86 1.07 14.37
N ALA A 504 24.99 0.37 14.34
CA ALA A 504 25.06 -1.07 14.22
C ALA A 504 24.45 -1.84 15.41
N GLN A 505 24.18 -1.17 16.55
CA GLN A 505 23.64 -1.77 17.76
C GLN A 505 22.08 -1.89 17.74
N LEU A 506 21.43 -1.38 16.72
CA LEU A 506 19.96 -1.40 16.61
C LEU A 506 19.41 -2.83 16.62
N GLY A 507 18.33 -3.07 17.37
CA GLY A 507 17.60 -4.33 17.46
C GLY A 507 16.29 -4.32 16.67
N SER A 508 15.65 -5.49 16.57
CA SER A 508 14.29 -5.60 16.03
C SER A 508 13.31 -4.79 16.87
N VAL A 509 12.43 -4.05 16.20
CA VAL A 509 11.29 -3.36 16.81
C VAL A 509 10.11 -4.33 16.83
N ARG A 510 9.53 -4.55 18.00
CA ARG A 510 8.37 -5.43 18.17
C ARG A 510 7.11 -4.61 18.46
N THR A 511 6.08 -4.81 17.64
CA THR A 511 4.78 -4.17 17.78
C THR A 511 3.74 -5.19 18.19
N HIS A 512 3.02 -4.92 19.25
CA HIS A 512 1.89 -5.71 19.73
C HIS A 512 0.58 -4.97 19.43
N SER A 513 -0.45 -5.72 19.06
CA SER A 513 -1.76 -5.17 18.69
C SER A 513 -2.87 -6.05 19.22
N ILE A 514 -3.82 -5.46 19.93
CA ILE A 514 -5.03 -6.12 20.44
C ILE A 514 -6.22 -5.36 19.86
N GLY A 515 -7.16 -6.07 19.24
CA GLY A 515 -8.34 -5.45 18.64
C GLY A 515 -9.60 -6.27 18.80
N LEU A 516 -10.74 -5.59 18.76
CA LEU A 516 -12.08 -6.18 18.92
C LEU A 516 -12.97 -5.78 17.73
N PRO A 517 -12.72 -6.29 16.51
CA PRO A 517 -13.55 -5.97 15.35
C PRO A 517 -14.97 -6.53 15.49
N TYR A 518 -15.93 -5.65 15.29
CA TYR A 518 -17.36 -5.94 15.12
C TYR A 518 -17.76 -5.66 13.69
N MET A 519 -18.59 -6.51 13.10
CA MET A 519 -19.12 -6.35 11.76
C MET A 519 -20.63 -6.60 11.74
N TYR A 520 -21.33 -5.69 11.07
CA TYR A 520 -22.71 -5.84 10.62
C TYR A 520 -22.76 -5.76 9.10
N THR A 521 -23.46 -6.66 8.43
CA THR A 521 -23.62 -6.62 6.97
C THR A 521 -25.01 -7.03 6.54
N SER A 522 -25.59 -6.26 5.63
CA SER A 522 -26.84 -6.55 4.96
C SER A 522 -26.73 -6.18 3.48
N SER A 523 -27.76 -6.39 2.67
CA SER A 523 -27.76 -6.01 1.25
C SER A 523 -27.59 -4.50 1.01
N LYS A 524 -28.00 -3.66 1.97
CA LYS A 524 -27.95 -2.19 1.84
C LYS A 524 -26.94 -1.51 2.72
N LEU A 525 -26.54 -2.13 3.82
CA LEU A 525 -25.69 -1.48 4.82
C LEU A 525 -24.61 -2.45 5.33
N THR A 526 -23.37 -2.03 5.26
CA THR A 526 -22.24 -2.69 5.91
C THR A 526 -21.58 -1.72 6.88
N ILE A 527 -21.41 -2.12 8.11
CA ILE A 527 -20.69 -1.37 9.15
C ILE A 527 -19.62 -2.28 9.73
N GLN A 528 -18.39 -1.80 9.77
CA GLN A 528 -17.32 -2.41 10.53
C GLN A 528 -16.77 -1.39 11.51
N LEU A 529 -16.64 -1.79 12.76
CA LEU A 529 -15.98 -1.02 13.81
C LEU A 529 -14.85 -1.86 14.37
N TRP A 530 -13.65 -1.29 14.41
CA TRP A 530 -12.48 -1.98 14.93
C TRP A 530 -11.74 -1.11 15.95
N PRO A 531 -12.16 -1.13 17.22
CA PRO A 531 -11.34 -0.60 18.30
C PRO A 531 -10.08 -1.46 18.45
N GLN A 532 -8.94 -0.80 18.58
CA GLN A 532 -7.64 -1.44 18.64
C GLN A 532 -6.69 -0.67 19.55
N TYR A 533 -5.88 -1.41 20.32
CA TYR A 533 -4.76 -0.88 21.06
C TYR A 533 -3.46 -1.46 20.54
N ARG A 534 -2.47 -0.59 20.24
CA ARG A 534 -1.12 -0.98 19.80
C ARG A 534 -0.09 -0.40 20.73
N PHE A 535 0.96 -1.17 21.00
CA PHE A 535 2.08 -0.71 21.79
C PHE A 535 3.42 -1.22 21.27
N VAL A 536 4.44 -0.38 21.39
CA VAL A 536 5.83 -0.64 21.03
C VAL A 536 6.69 -0.08 22.16
N SER A 537 7.59 -0.89 22.69
CA SER A 537 8.47 -0.47 23.79
C SER A 537 9.82 0.08 23.32
N ASN A 538 10.25 -0.26 22.10
CA ASN A 538 11.58 -0.02 21.56
C ASN A 538 11.55 0.42 20.09
N ALA A 539 10.60 1.32 19.73
CA ALA A 539 10.52 1.81 18.36
C ALA A 539 11.82 2.53 17.96
N LEU A 540 12.18 2.34 16.69
CA LEU A 540 13.31 3.03 16.09
C LEU A 540 13.02 4.53 16.00
N GLY A 541 13.95 5.35 16.43
CA GLY A 541 13.90 6.80 16.35
C GLY A 541 15.23 7.39 15.92
N SER A 542 15.16 8.54 15.25
CA SER A 542 16.34 9.38 15.04
C SER A 542 16.68 10.07 16.34
N ILE A 543 17.94 10.00 16.74
CA ILE A 543 18.50 10.82 17.81
C ILE A 543 19.13 12.02 17.13
N ILE A 544 18.53 13.19 17.30
CA ILE A 544 18.94 14.42 16.65
C ILE A 544 19.30 15.42 17.72
N TYR A 545 20.50 15.95 17.63
CA TYR A 545 21.01 16.97 18.55
C TYR A 545 21.84 18.00 17.80
N ALA A 546 22.00 19.15 18.39
CA ALA A 546 22.88 20.21 17.91
C ALA A 546 24.29 20.05 18.51
N ARG A 547 25.32 20.26 17.69
CA ARG A 547 26.71 20.45 18.10
C ARG A 547 27.11 21.81 17.60
N GLY A 548 26.86 22.87 18.44
CA GLY A 548 26.82 24.23 17.96
C GLY A 548 25.70 24.39 16.90
N ASP A 549 26.01 24.93 15.76
CA ASP A 549 25.07 25.08 14.63
C ASP A 549 25.05 23.88 13.67
N THR A 550 25.76 22.79 13.99
CA THR A 550 25.77 21.55 13.20
C THR A 550 24.72 20.60 13.73
N ARG A 551 23.81 20.17 12.85
CA ARG A 551 22.80 19.16 13.15
C ARG A 551 23.42 17.76 13.05
N VAL A 552 23.46 17.02 14.14
CA VAL A 552 23.93 15.61 14.16
C VAL A 552 22.74 14.68 14.24
N GLN A 553 22.71 13.65 13.39
CA GLN A 553 21.65 12.65 13.38
C GLN A 553 22.24 11.24 13.45
N THR A 554 21.76 10.46 14.40
CA THR A 554 21.97 9.00 14.50
C THR A 554 20.65 8.31 14.85
N TYR A 555 20.66 7.02 15.17
CA TYR A 555 19.47 6.22 15.40
C TYR A 555 19.56 5.37 16.66
N GLY A 556 18.41 5.15 17.31
CA GLY A 556 18.29 4.31 18.50
C GLY A 556 16.93 3.61 18.61
N ASN A 557 16.86 2.52 19.34
CA ASN A 557 15.60 1.88 19.73
C ASN A 557 15.06 2.53 21.02
N VAL A 558 14.75 3.82 20.97
CA VAL A 558 14.58 4.71 22.14
C VAL A 558 13.16 5.21 22.35
N ILE A 559 12.24 4.91 21.45
CA ILE A 559 10.87 5.43 21.48
C ILE A 559 9.91 4.38 22.03
N ARG A 560 9.11 4.75 23.01
CA ARG A 560 7.91 4.04 23.45
C ARG A 560 6.70 4.64 22.77
N GLN A 561 5.83 3.80 22.18
CA GLN A 561 4.62 4.23 21.50
C GLN A 561 3.41 3.45 22.03
N HIS A 562 2.37 4.19 22.37
CA HIS A 562 1.04 3.67 22.67
C HIS A 562 0.03 4.33 21.73
N ARG A 563 -0.85 3.52 21.14
CA ARG A 563 -1.88 4.03 20.23
C ARG A 563 -3.21 3.35 20.46
N TRP A 564 -4.21 4.15 20.80
CA TRP A 564 -5.62 3.78 20.74
C TRP A 564 -6.17 4.19 19.39
N GLN A 565 -6.90 3.29 18.76
CA GLN A 565 -7.40 3.50 17.42
C GLN A 565 -8.82 2.94 17.31
N LEU A 566 -9.70 3.70 16.65
CA LEU A 566 -10.99 3.21 16.17
C LEU A 566 -11.03 3.35 14.66
N GLU A 567 -10.95 2.22 13.95
CA GLU A 567 -11.18 2.17 12.51
C GLU A 567 -12.67 1.89 12.26
N SER A 568 -13.29 2.68 11.39
CA SER A 568 -14.68 2.52 11.02
C SER A 568 -14.82 2.49 9.50
N TYR A 569 -15.51 1.51 8.99
CA TYR A 569 -15.94 1.44 7.60
C TYR A 569 -17.45 1.38 7.55
N ILE A 570 -18.06 2.23 6.74
CA ILE A 570 -19.50 2.29 6.51
C ILE A 570 -19.73 2.31 5.01
N GLN A 571 -20.48 1.35 4.48
CA GLN A 571 -20.97 1.37 3.11
C GLN A 571 -22.48 1.34 3.17
N TRP A 572 -23.12 2.32 2.55
CA TRP A 572 -24.56 2.44 2.50
C TRP A 572 -25.05 2.57 1.05
N LYS A 573 -25.97 1.70 0.67
CA LYS A 573 -26.62 1.64 -0.65
C LYS A 573 -28.12 1.89 -0.47
N PRO A 574 -28.54 3.17 -0.32
CA PRO A 574 -29.97 3.48 -0.16
C PRO A 574 -30.79 3.06 -1.38
N LEU A 575 -30.19 3.19 -2.56
CA LEU A 575 -30.75 2.82 -3.87
C LEU A 575 -29.74 1.94 -4.62
N GLU A 576 -30.19 1.12 -5.56
CA GLU A 576 -29.32 0.27 -6.40
C GLU A 576 -28.28 1.07 -7.20
N ASN A 577 -28.61 2.32 -7.53
CA ASN A 577 -27.78 3.22 -8.33
C ASN A 577 -26.86 4.12 -7.49
N THR A 578 -27.02 4.13 -6.15
CA THR A 578 -26.32 5.08 -5.26
C THR A 578 -25.53 4.32 -4.23
N THR A 579 -24.25 4.66 -4.10
CA THR A 579 -23.36 4.08 -3.08
C THR A 579 -22.67 5.20 -2.33
N PHE A 580 -22.76 5.18 -1.00
CA PHE A 580 -21.97 6.00 -0.09
C PHE A 580 -20.95 5.11 0.64
N VAL A 581 -19.71 5.59 0.77
CA VAL A 581 -18.68 4.95 1.58
C VAL A 581 -18.06 5.99 2.51
N ALA A 582 -17.90 5.64 3.76
CA ALA A 582 -17.15 6.41 4.74
C ALA A 582 -16.13 5.51 5.43
N ASN A 583 -14.86 5.91 5.41
CA ASN A 583 -13.80 5.37 6.25
C ASN A 583 -13.40 6.45 7.24
N LEU A 584 -13.55 6.17 8.53
CA LEU A 584 -13.22 7.09 9.60
C LEU A 584 -12.24 6.40 10.54
N ASN A 585 -11.03 6.96 10.68
CA ASN A 585 -9.98 6.41 11.50
C ASN A 585 -9.60 7.44 12.58
N LEU A 586 -10.04 7.19 13.79
CA LEU A 586 -9.70 8.02 14.95
C LEU A 586 -8.48 7.40 15.64
N TRP A 587 -7.46 8.21 15.88
CA TRP A 587 -6.24 7.81 16.58
C TRP A 587 -5.96 8.72 17.76
N HIS A 588 -5.62 8.11 18.87
CA HIS A 588 -4.94 8.78 19.99
C HIS A 588 -3.58 8.12 20.17
N ARG A 589 -2.52 8.87 19.92
CA ARG A 589 -1.13 8.41 19.93
C ARG A 589 -0.38 9.08 21.08
N ASN A 590 0.42 8.31 21.78
CA ASN A 590 1.38 8.78 22.76
C ASN A 590 2.76 8.23 22.39
N TYR A 591 3.67 9.11 22.06
CA TYR A 591 5.09 8.82 21.86
C TYR A 591 5.86 9.37 23.03
N LYS A 592 6.79 8.61 23.57
CA LYS A 592 7.68 9.05 24.63
C LYS A 592 9.07 8.47 24.43
N SER A 593 10.08 9.32 24.63
CA SER A 593 11.47 8.91 24.69
C SER A 593 12.16 9.69 25.80
N ASP A 594 12.65 8.97 26.79
CA ASP A 594 13.40 9.57 27.92
C ASP A 594 14.83 9.94 27.48
N GLU A 595 15.39 9.25 26.48
CA GLU A 595 16.75 9.49 25.99
C GLU A 595 16.87 10.81 25.22
N ILE A 596 15.86 11.13 24.39
CA ILE A 596 15.84 12.41 23.63
C ILE A 596 14.97 13.49 24.32
N GLY A 597 14.44 13.21 25.51
CA GLY A 597 13.65 14.18 26.29
C GLY A 597 12.33 14.61 25.65
N LEU A 598 11.75 13.83 24.73
CA LEU A 598 10.53 14.19 24.02
C LEU A 598 9.33 13.34 24.43
N GLU A 599 8.19 14.01 24.56
CA GLU A 599 6.88 13.40 24.67
C GLU A 599 5.89 14.11 23.73
N LEU A 600 5.17 13.33 22.91
CA LEU A 600 4.15 13.85 22.01
C LEU A 600 2.85 13.06 22.18
N ARG A 601 1.77 13.75 22.58
CA ARG A 601 0.42 13.21 22.62
C ARG A 601 -0.41 13.86 21.54
N GLN A 602 -1.05 13.03 20.69
CA GLN A 602 -1.75 13.53 19.53
C GLN A 602 -3.05 12.75 19.29
N THR A 603 -4.14 13.51 19.12
CA THR A 603 -5.42 12.97 18.67
C THR A 603 -5.73 13.51 17.29
N SER A 604 -6.02 12.62 16.36
CA SER A 604 -6.37 12.98 14.97
C SER A 604 -7.36 12.00 14.40
N MET A 605 -8.13 12.45 13.42
CA MET A 605 -9.04 11.61 12.66
C MET A 605 -8.72 11.74 11.17
N TYR A 606 -8.37 10.63 10.54
CA TYR A 606 -8.36 10.52 9.08
C TYR A 606 -9.76 10.16 8.61
N TYR A 607 -10.20 10.79 7.52
CA TYR A 607 -11.48 10.48 6.88
C TYR A 607 -11.31 10.29 5.37
N TYR A 608 -12.12 9.40 4.84
CA TYR A 608 -12.37 9.24 3.41
C TYR A 608 -13.88 9.12 3.21
N LEU A 609 -14.46 10.01 2.42
CA LEU A 609 -15.88 10.02 2.08
C LEU A 609 -16.00 9.91 0.56
N TYR A 610 -16.86 9.00 0.11
CA TYR A 610 -17.05 8.71 -1.30
C TYR A 610 -18.53 8.57 -1.60
N VAL A 611 -18.96 9.09 -2.73
CA VAL A 611 -20.29 8.89 -3.31
C VAL A 611 -20.17 8.53 -4.78
N ALA A 612 -20.91 7.51 -5.20
CA ALA A 612 -21.07 7.14 -6.59
C ALA A 612 -22.55 7.09 -6.95
N GLN A 613 -22.89 7.70 -8.09
CA GLN A 613 -24.23 7.71 -8.67
C GLN A 613 -24.16 7.18 -10.09
N LYS A 614 -24.86 6.07 -10.35
CA LYS A 614 -25.11 5.59 -11.71
C LYS A 614 -26.29 6.35 -12.29
N LEU A 615 -26.14 6.82 -13.51
CA LEU A 615 -27.12 7.58 -14.26
C LEU A 615 -27.52 6.83 -15.55
N PRO A 616 -28.64 7.21 -16.20
CA PRO A 616 -28.97 6.69 -17.54
C PRO A 616 -27.79 6.81 -18.53
N TRP A 617 -27.88 6.13 -19.66
CA TRP A 617 -26.90 6.14 -20.76
C TRP A 617 -25.49 5.62 -20.36
N LYS A 618 -25.42 4.71 -19.36
CA LYS A 618 -24.17 4.15 -18.83
C LYS A 618 -23.20 5.22 -18.30
N LEU A 619 -23.75 6.33 -17.83
CA LEU A 619 -23.00 7.36 -17.13
C LEU A 619 -22.83 7.02 -15.65
N GLN A 620 -21.69 7.37 -15.09
CA GLN A 620 -21.44 7.35 -13.65
C GLN A 620 -20.74 8.63 -13.22
N VAL A 621 -21.26 9.25 -12.19
CA VAL A 621 -20.63 10.39 -11.52
C VAL A 621 -20.12 9.91 -10.17
N THR A 622 -18.89 10.28 -9.83
CA THR A 622 -18.36 10.04 -8.48
C THR A 622 -17.77 11.32 -7.91
N ALA A 623 -17.89 11.45 -6.61
CA ALA A 623 -17.19 12.47 -5.84
C ALA A 623 -16.57 11.84 -4.60
N TYR A 624 -15.36 12.27 -4.24
CA TYR A 624 -14.74 11.85 -3.00
C TYR A 624 -13.94 12.98 -2.36
N THR A 625 -13.79 12.88 -1.05
CA THR A 625 -12.92 13.75 -0.28
C THR A 625 -12.22 12.95 0.81
N PHE A 626 -10.97 13.29 1.08
CA PHE A 626 -10.19 12.66 2.15
C PHE A 626 -9.19 13.64 2.74
N GLY A 627 -8.77 13.36 3.95
CA GLY A 627 -7.83 14.22 4.68
C GLY A 627 -7.78 13.86 6.14
N ASN A 628 -7.19 14.74 6.93
CA ASN A 628 -7.18 14.60 8.38
C ASN A 628 -7.86 15.80 9.06
N ILE A 629 -8.56 15.51 10.16
CA ILE A 629 -9.10 16.46 11.11
C ILE A 629 -8.23 16.42 12.35
N GLY A 630 -7.89 17.60 12.87
CA GLY A 630 -6.87 17.74 13.90
C GLY A 630 -5.45 17.58 13.34
N ARG A 631 -4.47 17.89 14.16
CA ARG A 631 -3.07 17.67 13.82
C ARG A 631 -2.76 16.20 13.86
N SER A 632 -1.93 15.72 12.97
CA SER A 632 -1.53 14.30 12.91
C SER A 632 -0.02 14.18 13.02
N SER A 633 0.44 13.05 13.57
CA SER A 633 1.86 12.73 13.63
C SER A 633 2.07 11.23 13.40
N ASP A 634 3.09 10.90 12.62
CA ASP A 634 3.55 9.51 12.43
C ASP A 634 4.85 9.22 13.17
N ASN A 635 5.44 10.23 13.83
CA ASN A 635 6.67 10.12 14.61
C ASN A 635 6.62 11.09 15.81
N ILE A 636 7.63 11.03 16.69
CA ILE A 636 7.72 11.88 17.88
C ILE A 636 8.16 13.32 17.57
N TYR A 637 8.72 13.58 16.37
CA TYR A 637 9.39 14.84 16.06
C TYR A 637 8.53 15.85 15.33
N SER A 638 7.51 15.40 14.61
CA SER A 638 6.78 16.28 13.69
C SER A 638 5.28 16.11 13.80
N VAL A 639 4.59 17.23 13.61
CA VAL A 639 3.14 17.33 13.60
C VAL A 639 2.72 17.99 12.30
N VAL A 640 1.84 17.32 11.54
CA VAL A 640 1.25 17.82 10.29
C VAL A 640 -0.07 18.50 10.59
N GLU A 641 -0.25 19.73 10.10
CA GLU A 641 -1.51 20.47 10.22
C GLU A 641 -2.61 19.79 9.37
N PRO A 642 -3.90 20.03 9.67
CA PRO A 642 -5.01 19.48 8.91
C PRO A 642 -4.94 19.82 7.42
N TRP A 643 -5.23 18.82 6.60
CA TRP A 643 -5.29 18.97 5.14
C TRP A 643 -6.45 18.15 4.57
N ASN A 644 -6.89 18.51 3.37
CA ASN A 644 -7.90 17.74 2.64
C ASN A 644 -7.65 17.75 1.13
N ARG A 645 -8.14 16.71 0.46
CA ARG A 645 -8.18 16.59 -1.00
C ARG A 645 -9.57 16.13 -1.42
N TYR A 646 -9.94 16.45 -2.65
CA TYR A 646 -11.21 16.02 -3.21
C TYR A 646 -11.11 15.92 -4.74
N ALA A 647 -11.94 15.06 -5.32
CA ALA A 647 -12.04 14.97 -6.77
C ALA A 647 -13.46 14.62 -7.22
N PHE A 648 -13.71 14.93 -8.48
CA PHE A 648 -14.93 14.57 -9.19
C PHE A 648 -14.57 13.80 -10.44
N THR A 649 -15.36 12.76 -10.76
CA THR A 649 -15.20 12.03 -12.01
C THR A 649 -16.51 11.89 -12.74
N LEU A 650 -16.44 11.96 -14.06
CA LEU A 650 -17.51 11.59 -14.97
C LEU A 650 -17.01 10.47 -15.87
N GLN A 651 -17.69 9.35 -15.87
CA GLN A 651 -17.33 8.19 -16.68
C GLN A 651 -18.51 7.76 -17.54
N ARG A 652 -18.23 7.35 -18.78
CA ARG A 652 -19.21 6.72 -19.67
C ARG A 652 -18.60 5.50 -20.35
N SER A 653 -19.39 4.43 -20.41
CA SER A 653 -19.03 3.22 -21.15
C SER A 653 -19.78 3.19 -22.49
N PHE A 654 -19.08 2.73 -23.53
CA PHE A 654 -19.52 2.63 -24.91
C PHE A 654 -19.28 1.22 -25.44
N LEU A 655 -19.83 0.92 -26.60
CA LEU A 655 -19.78 -0.36 -27.30
C LEU A 655 -20.55 -1.46 -26.55
N SER A 656 -20.67 -2.64 -27.19
CA SER A 656 -21.21 -3.83 -26.57
C SER A 656 -20.29 -4.28 -25.43
N ASP A 657 -20.87 -4.84 -24.37
CA ASP A 657 -20.16 -5.35 -23.21
C ASP A 657 -19.27 -4.28 -22.51
N ASP A 658 -19.60 -2.98 -22.65
CA ASP A 658 -18.86 -1.85 -22.08
C ASP A 658 -17.34 -1.86 -22.40
N ARG A 659 -17.01 -2.28 -23.64
CA ARG A 659 -15.62 -2.48 -24.05
C ARG A 659 -14.78 -1.21 -24.09
N LEU A 660 -15.38 -0.08 -24.38
CA LEU A 660 -14.71 1.22 -24.38
C LEU A 660 -15.24 2.06 -23.23
N THR A 661 -14.36 2.52 -22.36
CA THR A 661 -14.68 3.41 -21.25
C THR A 661 -13.88 4.70 -21.37
N VAL A 662 -14.57 5.83 -21.29
CA VAL A 662 -13.93 7.17 -21.24
C VAL A 662 -14.27 7.78 -19.88
N ARG A 663 -13.24 8.29 -19.20
CA ARG A 663 -13.36 8.96 -17.90
C ARG A 663 -12.68 10.32 -17.93
N LEU A 664 -13.37 11.30 -17.36
CA LEU A 664 -12.83 12.62 -17.07
C LEU A 664 -12.70 12.76 -15.54
N THR A 665 -11.54 13.17 -15.09
CA THR A 665 -11.23 13.39 -13.67
C THR A 665 -10.85 14.84 -13.45
N ALA A 666 -11.45 15.49 -12.46
CA ALA A 666 -11.10 16.81 -11.98
C ALA A 666 -10.61 16.71 -10.54
N ASN A 667 -9.29 16.76 -10.33
CA ASN A 667 -8.68 16.71 -8.99
C ASN A 667 -8.55 18.12 -8.45
N SER A 668 -9.04 18.35 -7.24
CA SER A 668 -8.98 19.63 -6.52
C SER A 668 -9.26 20.85 -7.42
N PRO A 669 -10.36 20.86 -8.26
CA PRO A 669 -10.53 21.83 -9.32
C PRO A 669 -10.57 23.30 -8.83
N PHE A 670 -10.89 23.53 -7.56
CA PHE A 670 -11.00 24.87 -6.98
C PHE A 670 -9.72 25.32 -6.24
N HIS A 671 -8.71 24.41 -6.08
CA HIS A 671 -7.45 24.72 -5.41
C HIS A 671 -6.27 24.42 -6.33
N LYS A 672 -5.57 25.47 -6.79
CA LYS A 672 -4.42 25.34 -7.68
C LYS A 672 -3.27 24.61 -6.98
N ASN A 673 -2.98 25.01 -5.76
CA ASN A 673 -1.89 24.50 -4.93
C ASN A 673 -2.47 23.93 -3.65
N GLN A 674 -1.86 22.86 -3.18
CA GLN A 674 -2.19 22.27 -1.89
C GLN A 674 -0.95 22.25 -1.02
N HIS A 675 -1.06 22.92 0.11
CA HIS A 675 0.02 23.13 1.07
C HIS A 675 -0.06 22.10 2.20
N TYR A 676 1.12 21.58 2.59
CA TYR A 676 1.31 20.73 3.75
C TYR A 676 2.18 21.47 4.75
N LYS A 677 1.60 21.87 5.88
CA LYS A 677 2.30 22.55 6.95
C LYS A 677 2.71 21.55 8.01
N THR A 678 3.98 21.60 8.39
CA THR A 678 4.57 20.71 9.38
C THR A 678 5.23 21.53 10.47
N ARG A 679 5.06 21.16 11.73
CA ARG A 679 5.85 21.65 12.87
C ARG A 679 6.79 20.56 13.33
N THR A 680 8.02 20.92 13.63
CA THR A 680 9.07 19.98 14.00
C THR A 680 9.69 20.36 15.32
N THR A 681 9.92 19.37 16.18
CA THR A 681 10.72 19.50 17.41
C THR A 681 11.68 18.32 17.43
N GLN A 682 12.98 18.58 17.37
CA GLN A 682 14.03 17.57 17.25
C GLN A 682 15.14 17.89 18.25
N GLY A 683 14.97 17.48 19.52
CA GLY A 683 15.92 17.85 20.58
C GLY A 683 16.03 19.37 20.69
N ASP A 684 17.24 19.88 20.41
CA ASP A 684 17.58 21.30 20.50
C ASP A 684 17.17 22.12 19.25
N ILE A 685 16.41 21.54 18.32
CA ILE A 685 16.00 22.19 17.08
C ILE A 685 14.48 22.21 16.99
N VAL A 686 13.89 23.38 16.88
CA VAL A 686 12.47 23.58 16.64
C VAL A 686 12.26 24.25 15.29
N GLY A 687 11.15 23.97 14.62
CA GLY A 687 10.90 24.59 13.32
C GLY A 687 9.52 24.30 12.77
N TRP A 688 9.24 24.92 11.63
CA TRP A 688 8.05 24.65 10.85
C TRP A 688 8.40 24.63 9.35
N GLY A 689 7.58 23.96 8.58
CA GLY A 689 7.74 23.89 7.14
C GLY A 689 6.40 23.97 6.43
N ASP A 690 6.42 24.47 5.21
CA ASP A 690 5.28 24.47 4.28
C ASP A 690 5.76 23.91 2.95
N SER A 691 5.13 22.83 2.47
CA SER A 691 5.46 22.21 1.20
C SER A 691 4.25 22.18 0.28
N CYS A 692 4.50 22.39 -1.01
CA CYS A 692 3.51 22.32 -2.07
C CYS A 692 4.02 21.46 -3.21
N ASN A 693 3.28 20.40 -3.56
CA ASN A 693 3.59 19.54 -4.69
C ASN A 693 2.48 19.68 -5.75
N SER A 694 2.89 19.88 -7.00
CA SER A 694 1.96 20.07 -8.12
C SER A 694 1.03 18.89 -8.35
N SER A 695 1.47 17.67 -8.09
CA SER A 695 0.65 16.44 -8.18
C SER A 695 -0.53 16.42 -7.20
N ASN A 696 -0.44 17.19 -6.13
CA ASN A 696 -1.47 17.27 -5.10
C ASN A 696 -2.49 18.38 -5.34
N GLY A 697 -2.20 19.30 -6.26
CA GLY A 697 -3.04 20.43 -6.62
C GLY A 697 -4.08 20.11 -7.70
N ARG A 698 -4.50 21.17 -8.39
CA ARG A 698 -5.49 21.07 -9.46
C ARG A 698 -4.93 20.43 -10.72
N PHE A 699 -5.55 19.33 -11.16
CA PHE A 699 -5.35 18.80 -12.50
C PHE A 699 -6.63 18.20 -13.08
N PHE A 700 -6.65 18.09 -14.42
CA PHE A 700 -7.72 17.47 -15.19
C PHE A 700 -7.11 16.36 -16.04
N ARG A 701 -7.69 15.16 -15.96
CA ARG A 701 -7.20 13.98 -16.66
C ARG A 701 -8.30 13.37 -17.51
N ILE A 702 -7.95 12.97 -18.73
CA ILE A 702 -8.76 12.08 -19.56
C ILE A 702 -8.13 10.69 -19.54
N THR A 703 -8.95 9.67 -19.40
CA THR A 703 -8.57 8.27 -19.43
C THR A 703 -9.45 7.53 -20.42
N VAL A 704 -8.84 6.70 -21.26
CA VAL A 704 -9.52 5.82 -22.21
C VAL A 704 -9.06 4.40 -21.96
N THR A 705 -10.00 3.48 -21.80
CA THR A 705 -9.74 2.05 -21.63
C THR A 705 -10.52 1.26 -22.67
N TYR A 706 -9.83 0.41 -23.44
CA TYR A 706 -10.43 -0.50 -24.39
C TYR A 706 -10.16 -1.95 -24.00
N ARG A 707 -11.20 -2.77 -23.93
CA ARG A 707 -11.15 -4.20 -23.59
C ARG A 707 -11.53 -5.04 -24.79
N PHE A 708 -10.82 -6.15 -25.00
CA PHE A 708 -11.07 -7.06 -26.11
C PHE A 708 -10.94 -8.52 -25.66
N GLY A 709 -11.52 -9.41 -26.45
CA GLY A 709 -11.52 -10.84 -26.20
C GLY A 709 -12.49 -11.28 -25.09
N LYS A 710 -12.59 -12.56 -24.89
CA LYS A 710 -13.34 -13.21 -23.80
C LYS A 710 -12.54 -14.44 -23.37
N LEU A 711 -12.19 -14.50 -22.09
CA LEU A 711 -11.78 -15.76 -21.48
C LEU A 711 -13.05 -16.47 -20.99
N LYS A 712 -13.27 -17.66 -21.47
CA LYS A 712 -14.39 -18.49 -20.99
C LYS A 712 -13.83 -19.48 -19.95
N ASN A 713 -13.88 -19.19 -18.66
CA ASN A 713 -13.53 -20.02 -17.49
C ASN A 713 -12.08 -20.51 -17.28
N LYS A 714 -11.54 -20.49 -16.20
CA LYS A 714 -10.69 -21.06 -15.16
C LYS A 714 -9.27 -21.50 -15.36
N VAL A 715 -8.52 -21.07 -14.33
CA VAL A 715 -7.14 -21.46 -14.05
C VAL A 715 -7.00 -21.87 -12.60
N LYS A 716 -6.32 -22.99 -12.36
CA LYS A 716 -5.71 -23.26 -11.07
C LYS A 716 -4.41 -22.47 -10.95
N THR A 717 -4.14 -21.92 -9.80
CA THR A 717 -2.85 -21.32 -9.44
C THR A 717 -2.41 -21.88 -8.09
N THR A 718 -1.11 -21.92 -7.85
CA THR A 718 -0.54 -22.41 -6.60
C THR A 718 -0.95 -21.52 -5.41
N ASP A 719 -1.15 -22.06 -4.22
CA ASP A 719 -1.68 -21.33 -3.05
C ASP A 719 -0.60 -20.75 -2.11
N VAL A 720 0.66 -20.76 -2.50
CA VAL A 720 1.76 -20.28 -1.66
C VAL A 720 2.58 -19.25 -2.40
N THR A 721 2.95 -18.20 -1.70
CA THR A 721 3.76 -17.11 -2.24
C THR A 721 4.93 -16.81 -1.33
N ILE A 722 6.10 -16.70 -1.95
CA ILE A 722 7.24 -16.05 -1.35
C ILE A 722 7.17 -14.57 -1.68
N GLU A 723 7.16 -13.73 -0.67
CA GLU A 723 7.43 -12.30 -0.78
C GLU A 723 8.18 -11.83 0.45
N ASN A 724 9.07 -10.88 0.24
CA ASN A 724 9.79 -10.19 1.30
C ASN A 724 9.47 -8.72 1.20
N ASP A 725 8.88 -8.18 2.25
CA ASP A 725 8.42 -6.78 2.30
C ASP A 725 9.58 -5.79 2.47
N ASP A 726 10.74 -6.28 2.87
CA ASP A 726 11.97 -5.54 3.18
C ASP A 726 13.05 -5.60 2.07
N LEU A 727 12.65 -5.93 0.84
CA LEU A 727 13.54 -6.07 -0.33
C LEU A 727 14.40 -4.82 -0.62
N GLU A 728 13.93 -3.64 -0.28
CA GLU A 728 14.65 -2.39 -0.43
C GLU A 728 15.16 -1.96 0.94
N GLY A 729 16.38 -2.38 1.29
CA GLY A 729 17.01 -2.18 2.59
C GLY A 729 16.87 -0.76 3.14
N GLY A 730 15.83 -0.52 3.91
CA GLY A 730 15.70 0.66 4.77
C GLY A 730 15.46 2.00 4.10
N ILE A 731 15.20 2.07 2.80
CA ILE A 731 14.65 3.28 2.21
C ILE A 731 13.18 3.33 2.60
N SER A 732 12.91 3.94 3.75
CA SER A 732 11.59 4.43 4.08
C SER A 732 11.10 5.24 2.86
N ARG A 733 10.10 4.74 2.13
CA ARG A 733 9.33 5.60 1.23
C ARG A 733 8.76 6.70 2.10
N GLY A 734 9.48 7.82 2.14
CA GLY A 734 8.95 9.03 2.73
C GLY A 734 7.65 9.35 2.01
N LYS A 735 6.53 9.21 2.72
CA LYS A 735 5.25 9.74 2.28
C LYS A 735 5.32 11.25 2.23
#